data_9a85c1772c8f130a2720242d4307ae30
#
_entry.id   9a85c1772c8f130a2720242d4307ae30
#
_cell.length_a   1.000
_cell.length_b   1.000
_cell.length_c   1.000
_cell.angle_alpha   90.00
_cell.angle_beta   90.00
_cell.angle_gamma   90.00
#
_symmetry.space_group_name_H-M   'P 1'
#
loop_
_entity.id
_entity.type
_entity.pdbx_description
1 polymer ?
#
loop_
_entity_poly.entity_id
_entity_poly.type
_entity_poly.pdbx_seq_one_letter_code
_entity_poly.pdbx_strand_id
1 'polypeptide(L)'
;YEPKIEPFDAGQLSAFLDLGNIMLTQNARSLNTVTVSGKQEDIRMDKKTFNVADNISQAGGSVLEAMKNLPGVTTQDGKIQLRGSDKVMVLIDGRQTALTGFGGQTSLDNIPASAIERIEIINNPSSKYDANGNAGIINIIYKKEKQDGFNGKIGLSGGLGALWVKRENYPGIRSQYQGTPKINPSLSLNYRKNKINLFLQADDLYTKTLNKNEFVDRFYDNGDTVKQQTKRNRTTNFSTVKAGLDWSVSSSDIITVSGLFGTEKILDRGDEPFFNGSLSERQRLWQFLEDELKTTATFSAAWQHHFKQPGRTLNVGLNATFHREDEKYFFTNIMPEYTGLDSFKLLSDEHVTDLNIDYVQPLKHGRFEGGVKFRYRYIPVNMDFKPGIHSVLDANAGGMAKYKEVIPALYGNYVYESNKIEIEAGLRIEYVDLSYNVNPGHPTYKSDGYHYTQPFPNLRLAYKVSANNKLSLYYNRRVDRPNEVDIRIFPKYDDAEIIKVGNPALRPQYTNTFELGDKTSWDKGFLFSSVYHKRMDATITRIASTIPGSTLIYNIFQNAGKSYNTGIELVISQKVSNWATFNLNLNGYQNIVDSFTVVNQYPVENVFNAARQDLISGNIKLNGQFHFPKQVEAQLTAIYQAPDLVPQGKTFSRFSVDAGVKKGIQQGKGELFVNATDIANTLRIKREVRGKDFRYISTDYNETQVIRVGYNYKF
;
A
#
# COMPACT_ATOMS: atom_id res chain seq x y z
N TYR A 1 31.14 -21.37 -16.54
CA TYR A 1 31.78 -22.32 -17.44
C TYR A 1 31.27 -23.71 -17.15
N GLU A 2 31.14 -24.56 -18.16
CA GLU A 2 30.87 -26.00 -17.96
C GLU A 2 32.11 -26.70 -17.45
N PRO A 3 32.01 -27.62 -16.47
CA PRO A 3 33.13 -28.41 -16.03
C PRO A 3 33.59 -29.31 -17.21
N LYS A 4 34.85 -29.21 -17.59
CA LYS A 4 35.47 -30.08 -18.60
C LYS A 4 36.32 -31.12 -17.89
N ILE A 5 36.02 -32.40 -18.12
CA ILE A 5 36.78 -33.52 -17.58
C ILE A 5 37.61 -34.07 -18.72
N GLU A 6 38.94 -33.96 -18.63
CA GLU A 6 39.87 -34.56 -19.51
C GLU A 6 40.51 -35.76 -18.82
N PRO A 7 40.23 -36.99 -19.22
CA PRO A 7 40.88 -38.17 -18.65
C PRO A 7 42.34 -38.23 -19.10
N PHE A 8 43.26 -38.51 -18.19
CA PHE A 8 44.66 -38.78 -18.52
C PHE A 8 45.12 -40.09 -17.90
N ASP A 9 46.07 -40.76 -18.59
CA ASP A 9 46.65 -42.01 -18.12
C ASP A 9 47.81 -41.72 -17.17
N ALA A 10 47.65 -42.06 -15.90
CA ALA A 10 48.67 -41.86 -14.86
C ALA A 10 49.93 -42.71 -15.03
N GLY A 11 49.92 -43.72 -15.92
CA GLY A 11 51.07 -44.58 -16.21
C GLY A 11 52.15 -43.92 -17.10
N GLN A 12 51.89 -42.77 -17.71
CA GLN A 12 52.82 -42.04 -18.60
C GLN A 12 53.27 -40.68 -18.05
N LEU A 13 53.18 -40.44 -16.76
CA LEU A 13 53.58 -39.17 -16.12
C LEU A 13 55.11 -38.95 -16.24
N SER A 14 55.54 -38.09 -17.17
CA SER A 14 56.75 -37.29 -17.05
C SER A 14 56.50 -36.14 -16.04
N ALA A 15 57.56 -35.50 -15.51
CA ALA A 15 57.49 -34.50 -14.46
C ALA A 15 56.53 -33.31 -14.74
N PHE A 16 56.03 -33.16 -15.95
CA PHE A 16 55.06 -32.13 -16.36
C PHE A 16 54.11 -32.72 -17.40
N LEU A 17 52.79 -32.52 -17.18
CA LEU A 17 51.73 -32.78 -18.16
C LEU A 17 51.28 -31.43 -18.76
N ASP A 18 51.61 -31.14 -19.99
CA ASP A 18 51.10 -29.99 -20.71
C ASP A 18 49.71 -30.34 -21.27
N LEU A 19 48.68 -29.77 -20.69
CA LEU A 19 47.28 -29.96 -21.13
C LEU A 19 46.89 -29.08 -22.32
N GLY A 20 47.85 -28.29 -22.88
CA GLY A 20 47.60 -27.38 -23.98
C GLY A 20 46.58 -26.28 -23.60
N ASN A 21 45.97 -25.70 -24.64
CA ASN A 21 44.93 -24.69 -24.47
C ASN A 21 43.59 -25.34 -24.15
N ILE A 22 43.17 -25.32 -22.88
CA ILE A 22 41.81 -25.75 -22.50
C ILE A 22 40.83 -24.64 -22.84
N MET A 23 40.07 -24.80 -23.92
CA MET A 23 38.96 -23.91 -24.27
C MET A 23 37.78 -24.20 -23.34
N LEU A 24 37.50 -23.28 -22.42
CA LEU A 24 36.29 -23.31 -21.59
C LEU A 24 35.14 -22.72 -22.39
N THR A 25 34.11 -23.50 -22.62
CA THR A 25 32.83 -22.98 -23.16
C THR A 25 32.12 -22.18 -22.08
N GLN A 26 31.90 -20.90 -22.36
CA GLN A 26 31.11 -20.07 -21.49
C GLN A 26 29.68 -20.61 -21.50
N ASN A 27 29.26 -21.25 -20.42
CA ASN A 27 27.87 -21.63 -20.26
C ASN A 27 27.09 -20.34 -20.00
N ALA A 28 26.52 -19.79 -21.06
CA ALA A 28 25.55 -18.70 -21.00
C ALA A 28 24.17 -19.23 -20.52
N ARG A 29 24.15 -20.11 -19.50
CA ARG A 29 22.95 -20.13 -18.66
C ARG A 29 22.88 -18.74 -18.09
N SER A 30 21.88 -17.96 -18.53
CA SER A 30 21.46 -16.78 -17.80
C SER A 30 21.59 -17.16 -16.33
N LEU A 31 22.30 -16.36 -15.57
CA LEU A 31 22.09 -16.33 -14.14
C LEU A 31 20.60 -16.01 -13.98
N ASN A 32 19.79 -17.05 -14.09
CA ASN A 32 18.47 -17.05 -13.47
C ASN A 32 18.77 -16.46 -12.12
N THR A 33 18.16 -15.36 -11.83
CA THR A 33 18.18 -14.68 -10.54
C THR A 33 18.62 -15.71 -9.52
N VAL A 34 19.87 -15.61 -9.02
CA VAL A 34 20.33 -16.48 -7.97
C VAL A 34 19.30 -16.28 -6.89
N THR A 35 18.35 -17.18 -6.81
CA THR A 35 17.52 -17.31 -5.65
C THR A 35 18.49 -17.82 -4.61
N VAL A 36 19.20 -16.89 -3.98
CA VAL A 36 19.86 -17.14 -2.72
C VAL A 36 18.70 -17.50 -1.81
N SER A 37 18.48 -18.79 -1.64
CA SER A 37 17.64 -19.35 -0.59
C SER A 37 18.36 -19.17 0.75
N GLY A 38 18.75 -17.95 1.02
CA GLY A 38 19.21 -17.47 2.30
C GLY A 38 18.07 -16.61 2.86
N LYS A 39 17.54 -17.00 3.99
CA LYS A 39 16.53 -16.32 4.81
C LYS A 39 17.02 -14.95 5.32
N GLN A 40 17.53 -14.09 4.46
CA GLN A 40 18.06 -12.80 4.88
C GLN A 40 17.33 -11.70 4.11
N GLU A 41 16.64 -10.83 4.86
CA GLU A 41 16.07 -9.59 4.35
C GLU A 41 17.16 -8.83 3.59
N ASP A 42 16.97 -8.60 2.29
CA ASP A 42 17.91 -7.80 1.48
C ASP A 42 17.57 -6.31 1.69
N ILE A 43 18.26 -5.70 2.65
CA ILE A 43 18.11 -4.29 2.93
C ILE A 43 19.24 -3.53 2.25
N ARG A 44 18.87 -2.81 1.19
CA ARG A 44 19.71 -1.82 0.51
C ARG A 44 19.12 -0.43 0.74
N MET A 45 19.90 0.60 0.51
CA MET A 45 19.44 1.98 0.68
C MET A 45 18.31 2.34 -0.28
N ASP A 46 18.37 1.84 -1.50
CA ASP A 46 17.37 2.06 -2.54
C ASP A 46 16.14 1.16 -2.40
N LYS A 47 16.34 -0.08 -1.91
CA LYS A 47 15.28 -1.10 -1.85
C LYS A 47 15.47 -2.02 -0.65
N LYS A 48 14.37 -2.30 0.06
CA LYS A 48 14.26 -3.32 1.11
C LYS A 48 13.32 -4.42 0.62
N THR A 49 13.73 -5.67 0.67
CA THR A 49 12.93 -6.82 0.21
C THR A 49 12.59 -7.73 1.36
N PHE A 50 11.32 -8.10 1.49
CA PHE A 50 10.78 -8.95 2.56
C PHE A 50 9.94 -10.07 1.97
N ASN A 51 10.24 -11.31 2.33
CA ASN A 51 9.43 -12.46 1.94
C ASN A 51 8.20 -12.56 2.85
N VAL A 52 7.03 -12.67 2.26
CA VAL A 52 5.76 -12.77 3.04
C VAL A 52 5.69 -14.09 3.82
N ALA A 53 6.29 -15.17 3.32
CA ALA A 53 6.35 -16.46 4.01
C ALA A 53 7.12 -16.43 5.35
N ASP A 54 7.99 -15.43 5.54
CA ASP A 54 8.77 -15.26 6.78
C ASP A 54 7.98 -14.47 7.85
N ASN A 55 6.83 -13.89 7.49
CA ASN A 55 5.93 -13.18 8.40
C ASN A 55 4.85 -14.13 8.95
N ILE A 56 5.23 -14.95 9.92
CA ILE A 56 4.38 -15.99 10.48
C ILE A 56 3.19 -15.41 11.25
N SER A 57 3.40 -14.30 11.95
CA SER A 57 2.38 -13.66 12.78
C SER A 57 1.20 -13.08 11.98
N GLN A 58 1.33 -12.95 10.65
CA GLN A 58 0.29 -12.45 9.75
C GLN A 58 -0.11 -13.46 8.66
N ALA A 59 0.35 -14.71 8.77
CA ALA A 59 0.00 -15.75 7.80
C ALA A 59 -1.53 -15.96 7.75
N GLY A 60 -2.08 -16.12 6.54
CA GLY A 60 -3.53 -16.26 6.30
C GLY A 60 -4.33 -14.96 6.45
N GLY A 61 -3.67 -13.84 6.66
CA GLY A 61 -4.26 -12.50 6.69
C GLY A 61 -4.21 -11.79 5.34
N SER A 62 -4.48 -10.48 5.37
CA SER A 62 -4.37 -9.61 4.19
C SER A 62 -2.95 -9.09 3.97
N VAL A 63 -2.72 -8.53 2.78
CA VAL A 63 -1.47 -7.84 2.44
C VAL A 63 -1.21 -6.65 3.37
N LEU A 64 -2.25 -5.89 3.73
CA LEU A 64 -2.13 -4.77 4.67
C LEU A 64 -1.65 -5.26 6.04
N GLU A 65 -2.20 -6.38 6.53
CA GLU A 65 -1.76 -6.98 7.79
C GLU A 65 -0.29 -7.45 7.72
N ALA A 66 0.09 -8.11 6.63
CA ALA A 66 1.48 -8.52 6.40
C ALA A 66 2.45 -7.34 6.41
N MET A 67 2.04 -6.18 5.86
CA MET A 67 2.86 -4.97 5.81
C MET A 67 3.04 -4.29 7.17
N LYS A 68 2.07 -4.41 8.09
CA LYS A 68 2.17 -3.81 9.45
C LYS A 68 3.46 -4.16 10.17
N ASN A 69 3.97 -5.37 9.95
CA ASN A 69 5.16 -5.89 10.63
C ASN A 69 6.47 -5.53 9.92
N LEU A 70 6.42 -4.97 8.70
CA LEU A 70 7.62 -4.64 7.95
C LEU A 70 8.35 -3.42 8.53
N PRO A 71 9.69 -3.40 8.54
CA PRO A 71 10.48 -2.25 8.96
C PRO A 71 10.17 -0.99 8.15
N GLY A 72 10.02 0.15 8.84
CA GLY A 72 9.74 1.45 8.22
C GLY A 72 8.30 1.66 7.73
N VAL A 73 7.43 0.65 7.86
CA VAL A 73 6.01 0.73 7.49
C VAL A 73 5.17 0.95 8.74
N THR A 74 4.24 1.88 8.72
CA THR A 74 3.16 2.01 9.70
C THR A 74 1.82 2.00 8.97
N THR A 75 0.73 1.83 9.71
CA THR A 75 -0.61 1.88 9.12
C THR A 75 -1.50 2.83 9.90
N GLN A 76 -2.30 3.60 9.18
CA GLN A 76 -3.31 4.49 9.74
C GLN A 76 -4.51 4.52 8.82
N ASP A 77 -5.72 4.33 9.39
CA ASP A 77 -6.99 4.35 8.65
C ASP A 77 -7.03 3.42 7.42
N GLY A 78 -6.47 2.21 7.56
CA GLY A 78 -6.39 1.24 6.46
C GLY A 78 -5.33 1.58 5.40
N LYS A 79 -4.56 2.65 5.58
CA LYS A 79 -3.50 3.07 4.68
C LYS A 79 -2.12 2.80 5.28
N ILE A 80 -1.19 2.51 4.40
CA ILE A 80 0.22 2.36 4.71
C ILE A 80 0.87 3.73 4.76
N GLN A 81 1.76 3.91 5.72
CA GLN A 81 2.64 5.06 5.79
C GLN A 81 4.10 4.62 5.75
N LEU A 82 4.91 5.37 5.05
CA LEU A 82 6.37 5.30 5.10
C LEU A 82 6.90 6.59 5.73
N ARG A 83 7.64 6.45 6.84
CA ARG A 83 8.24 7.61 7.55
C ARG A 83 7.21 8.69 7.87
N GLY A 84 6.02 8.29 8.32
CA GLY A 84 4.92 9.19 8.70
C GLY A 84 4.11 9.81 7.55
N SER A 85 4.33 9.41 6.30
CA SER A 85 3.57 9.88 5.14
C SER A 85 2.77 8.76 4.49
N ASP A 86 1.48 8.99 4.22
CA ASP A 86 0.57 8.07 3.53
C ASP A 86 0.63 8.19 2.00
N LYS A 87 1.44 9.10 1.47
CA LYS A 87 1.63 9.33 0.02
C LYS A 87 2.55 8.27 -0.60
N VAL A 88 2.23 7.00 -0.35
CA VAL A 88 2.95 5.82 -0.82
C VAL A 88 2.30 5.31 -2.09
N MET A 89 3.07 5.12 -3.15
CA MET A 89 2.61 4.43 -4.35
C MET A 89 2.68 2.91 -4.14
N VAL A 90 1.58 2.21 -4.41
CA VAL A 90 1.55 0.76 -4.36
C VAL A 90 1.51 0.18 -5.76
N LEU A 91 2.43 -0.75 -6.03
CA LEU A 91 2.54 -1.48 -7.28
C LEU A 91 2.27 -2.97 -7.05
N ILE A 92 1.74 -3.64 -8.06
CA ILE A 92 1.69 -5.10 -8.15
C ILE A 92 2.52 -5.55 -9.34
N ASP A 93 3.50 -6.43 -9.11
CA ASP A 93 4.47 -6.89 -10.12
C ASP A 93 5.12 -5.72 -10.90
N GLY A 94 5.44 -4.63 -10.19
CA GLY A 94 6.06 -3.42 -10.76
C GLY A 94 5.11 -2.48 -11.50
N ARG A 95 3.79 -2.68 -11.43
CA ARG A 95 2.78 -1.92 -12.18
C ARG A 95 1.72 -1.35 -11.24
N GLN A 96 1.17 -0.20 -11.59
CA GLN A 96 -0.04 0.31 -10.96
C GLN A 96 -1.25 -0.47 -11.46
N THR A 97 -2.15 -0.85 -10.57
CA THR A 97 -3.36 -1.62 -10.91
C THR A 97 -4.57 -1.05 -10.19
N ALA A 98 -5.77 -1.35 -10.70
CA ALA A 98 -7.03 -0.99 -10.05
C ALA A 98 -7.19 -1.65 -8.67
N LEU A 99 -6.62 -2.84 -8.45
CA LEU A 99 -6.65 -3.52 -7.14
C LEU A 99 -6.05 -2.67 -6.01
N THR A 100 -5.20 -1.71 -6.34
CA THR A 100 -4.61 -0.77 -5.39
C THR A 100 -4.99 0.68 -5.70
N GLY A 101 -6.10 0.90 -6.44
CA GLY A 101 -6.56 2.24 -6.82
C GLY A 101 -5.54 3.02 -7.66
N PHE A 102 -4.83 2.33 -8.57
CA PHE A 102 -3.82 2.90 -9.46
C PHE A 102 -2.72 3.72 -8.74
N GLY A 103 -2.12 3.11 -7.74
CA GLY A 103 -1.08 3.73 -6.93
C GLY A 103 -1.62 4.33 -5.65
N GLY A 104 -2.95 4.34 -5.46
CA GLY A 104 -3.58 4.49 -4.16
C GLY A 104 -3.37 3.24 -3.28
N GLN A 105 -4.09 3.18 -2.19
CA GLN A 105 -3.94 2.12 -1.19
C GLN A 105 -5.28 1.44 -0.88
N THR A 106 -6.18 1.43 -1.87
CA THR A 106 -7.49 0.77 -1.72
C THR A 106 -7.34 -0.74 -1.72
N SER A 107 -8.23 -1.44 -1.04
CA SER A 107 -8.34 -2.91 -1.00
C SER A 107 -7.11 -3.69 -0.53
N LEU A 108 -6.11 -3.04 0.05
CA LEU A 108 -4.93 -3.74 0.62
C LEU A 108 -5.29 -4.62 1.81
N ASP A 109 -6.34 -4.28 2.53
CA ASP A 109 -6.91 -5.05 3.63
C ASP A 109 -7.69 -6.28 3.18
N ASN A 110 -8.01 -6.37 1.88
CA ASN A 110 -8.79 -7.47 1.30
C ASN A 110 -7.96 -8.40 0.40
N ILE A 111 -6.81 -7.93 -0.14
CA ILE A 111 -5.91 -8.80 -0.92
C ILE A 111 -5.27 -9.84 -0.01
N PRO A 112 -5.42 -11.15 -0.28
CA PRO A 112 -4.86 -12.18 0.59
C PRO A 112 -3.33 -12.22 0.53
N ALA A 113 -2.67 -12.25 1.69
CA ALA A 113 -1.21 -12.37 1.77
C ALA A 113 -0.70 -13.71 1.23
N SER A 114 -1.56 -14.74 1.18
CA SER A 114 -1.25 -16.06 0.59
C SER A 114 -0.85 -15.98 -0.88
N ALA A 115 -1.37 -14.99 -1.63
CA ALA A 115 -1.07 -14.74 -3.02
C ALA A 115 0.35 -14.19 -3.26
N ILE A 116 1.00 -13.65 -2.24
CA ILE A 116 2.18 -12.81 -2.36
C ILE A 116 3.45 -13.60 -2.04
N GLU A 117 4.47 -13.43 -2.88
CA GLU A 117 5.82 -13.98 -2.68
C GLU A 117 6.63 -13.08 -1.75
N ARG A 118 6.73 -11.77 -2.13
CA ARG A 118 7.52 -10.80 -1.39
C ARG A 118 6.98 -9.38 -1.56
N ILE A 119 7.37 -8.52 -0.65
CA ILE A 119 7.08 -7.09 -0.67
C ILE A 119 8.41 -6.35 -0.76
N GLU A 120 8.50 -5.43 -1.71
CA GLU A 120 9.66 -4.58 -1.93
C GLU A 120 9.31 -3.14 -1.52
N ILE A 121 10.06 -2.56 -0.59
CA ILE A 121 9.93 -1.17 -0.18
C ILE A 121 11.05 -0.38 -0.84
N ILE A 122 10.69 0.57 -1.69
CA ILE A 122 11.61 1.41 -2.45
C ILE A 122 11.49 2.83 -1.91
N ASN A 123 12.33 3.17 -0.94
CA ASN A 123 12.31 4.49 -0.31
C ASN A 123 12.79 5.57 -1.27
N ASN A 124 13.75 5.22 -2.12
CA ASN A 124 14.45 6.14 -3.02
C ASN A 124 14.34 5.65 -4.47
N PRO A 125 13.16 5.80 -5.12
CA PRO A 125 12.95 5.29 -6.47
C PRO A 125 13.78 6.07 -7.50
N SER A 126 14.37 5.34 -8.47
CA SER A 126 15.07 5.93 -9.61
C SER A 126 14.10 6.56 -10.63
N SER A 127 14.64 7.25 -11.63
CA SER A 127 13.87 7.89 -12.71
C SER A 127 13.05 6.92 -13.57
N LYS A 128 13.36 5.62 -13.52
CA LYS A 128 12.60 4.54 -14.18
C LYS A 128 11.17 4.45 -13.68
N TYR A 129 10.94 4.71 -12.38
CA TYR A 129 9.61 4.67 -11.79
C TYR A 129 8.82 5.94 -12.10
N ASP A 130 7.50 5.82 -12.12
CA ASP A 130 6.58 6.96 -12.20
C ASP A 130 6.93 7.98 -11.11
N ALA A 131 6.83 9.29 -11.43
CA ALA A 131 7.18 10.34 -10.48
C ALA A 131 6.20 10.45 -9.29
N ASN A 132 5.02 9.81 -9.38
CA ASN A 132 4.04 9.75 -8.29
C ASN A 132 4.56 8.93 -7.09
N GLY A 133 4.07 9.24 -5.88
CA GLY A 133 4.45 8.56 -4.62
C GLY A 133 5.59 9.25 -3.88
N ASN A 134 5.27 10.31 -3.16
CA ASN A 134 6.22 11.15 -2.44
C ASN A 134 6.92 10.47 -1.26
N ALA A 135 6.24 9.52 -0.62
CA ALA A 135 6.79 8.79 0.53
C ALA A 135 7.71 7.65 0.10
N GLY A 136 7.54 7.16 -1.13
CA GLY A 136 8.23 6.00 -1.69
C GLY A 136 7.26 5.06 -2.40
N ILE A 137 7.76 3.89 -2.78
CA ILE A 137 7.00 2.86 -3.50
C ILE A 137 6.99 1.57 -2.69
N ILE A 138 5.84 0.92 -2.62
CA ILE A 138 5.71 -0.47 -2.17
C ILE A 138 5.31 -1.32 -3.37
N ASN A 139 6.15 -2.29 -3.72
CA ASN A 139 5.91 -3.21 -4.82
C ASN A 139 5.58 -4.60 -4.28
N ILE A 140 4.37 -5.04 -4.52
CA ILE A 140 3.83 -6.35 -4.12
C ILE A 140 4.09 -7.33 -5.25
N ILE A 141 4.87 -8.38 -4.99
CA ILE A 141 5.21 -9.39 -5.99
C ILE A 141 4.39 -10.66 -5.74
N TYR A 142 3.57 -11.02 -6.71
CA TYR A 142 2.80 -12.26 -6.69
C TYR A 142 3.69 -13.49 -6.87
N LYS A 143 3.29 -14.62 -6.27
CA LYS A 143 4.00 -15.89 -6.39
C LYS A 143 4.08 -16.36 -7.82
N LYS A 144 5.28 -16.85 -8.19
CA LYS A 144 5.55 -17.55 -9.47
C LYS A 144 6.49 -18.70 -9.20
N GLU A 145 6.01 -19.91 -9.28
CA GLU A 145 6.87 -21.10 -9.20
C GLU A 145 7.63 -21.26 -10.52
N LYS A 146 8.88 -21.70 -10.44
CA LYS A 146 9.76 -21.83 -11.62
C LYS A 146 10.39 -23.25 -11.77
N GLN A 147 9.86 -24.22 -11.05
CA GLN A 147 10.35 -25.60 -11.13
C GLN A 147 9.86 -26.27 -12.43
N ASP A 148 10.69 -27.14 -13.01
CA ASP A 148 10.30 -27.92 -14.18
C ASP A 148 9.24 -28.97 -13.82
N GLY A 149 8.35 -29.27 -14.76
CA GLY A 149 7.22 -30.17 -14.56
C GLY A 149 5.99 -29.48 -13.98
N PHE A 150 5.09 -30.28 -13.47
CA PHE A 150 3.87 -29.82 -12.77
C PHE A 150 4.16 -29.73 -11.28
N ASN A 151 3.90 -28.57 -10.71
CA ASN A 151 4.07 -28.30 -9.28
C ASN A 151 3.06 -27.27 -8.83
N GLY A 152 2.83 -27.20 -7.53
CA GLY A 152 1.86 -26.26 -7.01
C GLY A 152 1.82 -26.21 -5.49
N LYS A 153 0.94 -25.34 -5.01
CA LYS A 153 0.64 -25.15 -3.60
C LYS A 153 -0.86 -24.98 -3.42
N ILE A 154 -1.45 -25.70 -2.47
CA ILE A 154 -2.80 -25.45 -1.97
C ILE A 154 -2.72 -25.02 -0.52
N GLY A 155 -3.62 -24.14 -0.10
CA GLY A 155 -3.68 -23.65 1.26
C GLY A 155 -5.10 -23.39 1.71
N LEU A 156 -5.33 -23.56 3.00
CA LEU A 156 -6.57 -23.18 3.65
C LEU A 156 -6.25 -22.59 5.03
N SER A 157 -6.78 -21.42 5.32
CA SER A 157 -6.74 -20.86 6.67
C SER A 157 -8.12 -20.42 7.13
N GLY A 158 -8.35 -20.53 8.45
CA GLY A 158 -9.52 -20.02 9.13
C GLY A 158 -9.14 -19.15 10.30
N GLY A 159 -9.96 -18.16 10.63
CA GLY A 159 -9.71 -17.24 11.74
C GLY A 159 -10.97 -16.73 12.40
N LEU A 160 -10.81 -16.27 13.62
CA LEU A 160 -11.86 -15.61 14.42
C LEU A 160 -11.32 -14.31 15.03
N GLY A 161 -12.11 -13.26 14.96
CA GLY A 161 -11.84 -11.96 15.59
C GLY A 161 -13.01 -11.49 16.44
N ALA A 162 -12.93 -10.27 16.96
CA ALA A 162 -13.94 -9.64 17.82
C ALA A 162 -14.42 -10.56 18.97
N LEU A 163 -13.46 -11.26 19.61
CA LEU A 163 -13.74 -12.27 20.64
C LEU A 163 -14.23 -11.65 21.95
N TRP A 164 -13.95 -10.37 22.18
CA TRP A 164 -14.22 -9.66 23.42
C TRP A 164 -14.86 -8.31 23.16
N VAL A 165 -15.82 -7.91 24.02
CA VAL A 165 -16.36 -6.57 24.03
C VAL A 165 -15.37 -5.64 24.73
N LYS A 166 -14.79 -4.68 24.00
CA LYS A 166 -13.82 -3.71 24.54
C LYS A 166 -14.51 -2.55 25.30
N ARG A 167 -15.72 -2.20 24.89
CA ARG A 167 -16.52 -1.13 25.48
C ARG A 167 -18.00 -1.38 25.20
N GLU A 168 -18.85 -1.14 26.21
CA GLU A 168 -20.31 -1.25 26.09
C GLU A 168 -20.86 -0.25 25.07
N ASN A 169 -21.92 -0.68 24.37
CA ASN A 169 -22.56 0.12 23.34
C ASN A 169 -23.47 1.19 23.97
N TYR A 170 -23.61 2.29 23.23
CA TYR A 170 -24.72 3.20 23.48
C TYR A 170 -26.07 2.56 23.09
N PRO A 171 -27.20 3.04 23.69
CA PRO A 171 -28.52 2.57 23.31
C PRO A 171 -28.82 2.80 21.82
N GLY A 172 -29.54 1.86 21.19
CA GLY A 172 -29.92 1.95 19.79
C GLY A 172 -28.97 1.22 18.80
N ILE A 173 -27.85 0.70 19.27
CA ILE A 173 -27.00 -0.17 18.47
C ILE A 173 -27.65 -1.55 18.32
N ARG A 174 -27.87 -1.99 17.08
CA ARG A 174 -28.39 -3.33 16.78
C ARG A 174 -27.39 -4.40 17.22
N SER A 175 -27.91 -5.60 17.57
CA SER A 175 -27.08 -6.76 17.91
C SER A 175 -26.07 -7.04 16.78
N GLN A 176 -24.83 -7.26 17.18
CA GLN A 176 -23.72 -7.44 16.26
C GLN A 176 -23.02 -8.77 16.49
N TYR A 177 -22.28 -9.22 15.50
CA TYR A 177 -21.57 -10.49 15.57
C TYR A 177 -20.52 -10.47 16.69
N GLN A 178 -20.59 -11.46 17.57
CA GLN A 178 -19.45 -11.91 18.37
C GLN A 178 -18.81 -13.07 17.63
N GLY A 179 -17.49 -13.07 17.52
CA GLY A 179 -16.77 -14.06 16.72
C GLY A 179 -16.94 -13.81 15.22
N THR A 180 -16.06 -13.01 14.65
CA THR A 180 -16.05 -12.63 13.24
C THR A 180 -15.19 -13.61 12.44
N PRO A 181 -15.79 -14.56 11.68
CA PRO A 181 -15.03 -15.58 10.94
C PRO A 181 -14.29 -14.98 9.75
N LYS A 182 -13.15 -15.60 9.44
CA LYS A 182 -12.31 -15.34 8.28
C LYS A 182 -11.90 -16.66 7.66
N ILE A 183 -11.97 -16.77 6.33
CA ILE A 183 -11.63 -17.98 5.58
C ILE A 183 -10.83 -17.58 4.35
N ASN A 184 -9.69 -18.23 4.14
CA ASN A 184 -8.84 -17.97 2.98
C ASN A 184 -8.35 -19.28 2.35
N PRO A 185 -9.05 -19.85 1.36
CA PRO A 185 -8.52 -20.85 0.46
C PRO A 185 -7.57 -20.22 -0.56
N SER A 186 -6.52 -20.92 -0.94
CA SER A 186 -5.53 -20.48 -1.92
C SER A 186 -5.03 -21.63 -2.77
N LEU A 187 -4.78 -21.36 -4.06
CA LEU A 187 -4.27 -22.27 -5.06
C LEU A 187 -3.21 -21.60 -5.92
N SER A 188 -2.05 -22.24 -6.07
CA SER A 188 -1.03 -21.85 -7.02
C SER A 188 -0.59 -23.06 -7.80
N LEU A 189 -0.74 -23.05 -9.11
CA LEU A 189 -0.33 -24.11 -10.02
C LEU A 189 0.68 -23.58 -11.02
N ASN A 190 1.66 -24.40 -11.37
CA ASN A 190 2.65 -24.11 -12.36
C ASN A 190 2.95 -25.35 -13.18
N TYR A 191 3.06 -25.20 -14.48
CA TYR A 191 3.52 -26.23 -15.39
C TYR A 191 4.60 -25.67 -16.32
N ARG A 192 5.81 -26.14 -16.14
CA ARG A 192 6.95 -25.75 -16.96
C ARG A 192 7.47 -26.93 -17.76
N LYS A 193 7.57 -26.75 -19.07
CA LYS A 193 8.18 -27.71 -19.97
C LYS A 193 8.87 -26.99 -21.13
N ASN A 194 10.15 -27.28 -21.33
CA ASN A 194 10.97 -26.69 -22.40
C ASN A 194 10.91 -25.13 -22.35
N LYS A 195 10.31 -24.54 -23.39
CA LYS A 195 10.23 -23.09 -23.62
C LYS A 195 8.99 -22.45 -23.02
N ILE A 196 8.11 -23.20 -22.42
CA ILE A 196 6.80 -22.75 -21.97
C ILE A 196 6.69 -22.92 -20.46
N ASN A 197 6.19 -21.90 -19.79
CA ASN A 197 5.78 -21.93 -18.39
C ASN A 197 4.36 -21.38 -18.27
N LEU A 198 3.41 -22.25 -17.89
CA LEU A 198 2.03 -21.89 -17.60
C LEU A 198 1.88 -21.70 -16.09
N PHE A 199 1.18 -20.66 -15.67
CA PHE A 199 0.88 -20.44 -14.26
C PHE A 199 -0.58 -20.07 -14.05
N LEU A 200 -1.15 -20.54 -12.95
CA LEU A 200 -2.47 -20.21 -12.46
C LEU A 200 -2.39 -19.96 -10.95
N GLN A 201 -2.97 -18.86 -10.52
CA GLN A 201 -3.15 -18.54 -9.12
C GLN A 201 -4.61 -18.17 -8.89
N ALA A 202 -5.22 -18.71 -7.84
CA ALA A 202 -6.57 -18.42 -7.42
C ALA A 202 -6.61 -18.31 -5.90
N ASP A 203 -7.12 -17.21 -5.40
CA ASP A 203 -7.21 -16.90 -3.99
C ASP A 203 -8.60 -16.32 -3.68
N ASP A 204 -9.14 -16.67 -2.52
CA ASP A 204 -10.34 -16.06 -1.98
C ASP A 204 -10.10 -15.67 -0.52
N LEU A 205 -10.59 -14.51 -0.12
CA LEU A 205 -10.56 -14.06 1.27
C LEU A 205 -11.94 -13.58 1.68
N TYR A 206 -12.64 -14.44 2.41
CA TYR A 206 -13.88 -14.09 3.08
C TYR A 206 -13.61 -13.59 4.48
N THR A 207 -14.11 -12.40 4.83
CA THR A 207 -13.97 -11.82 6.17
C THR A 207 -15.29 -11.25 6.67
N LYS A 208 -15.61 -11.53 7.92
CA LYS A 208 -16.48 -10.68 8.73
C LYS A 208 -15.60 -9.89 9.69
N THR A 209 -15.86 -8.60 9.87
CA THR A 209 -15.00 -7.72 10.66
C THR A 209 -15.83 -6.67 11.38
N LEU A 210 -15.56 -6.42 12.64
CA LEU A 210 -15.96 -5.19 13.32
C LEU A 210 -14.98 -4.10 12.88
N ASN A 211 -15.23 -3.52 11.71
CA ASN A 211 -14.28 -2.61 11.06
C ASN A 211 -14.25 -1.22 11.69
N LYS A 212 -15.29 -0.84 12.46
CA LYS A 212 -15.35 0.39 13.24
C LYS A 212 -16.18 0.21 14.51
N ASN A 213 -15.69 0.75 15.61
CA ASN A 213 -16.41 0.86 16.87
C ASN A 213 -15.93 2.13 17.59
N GLU A 214 -16.23 3.29 17.00
CA GLU A 214 -15.69 4.58 17.39
C GLU A 214 -16.68 5.34 18.26
N PHE A 215 -16.21 5.82 19.40
CA PHE A 215 -16.91 6.71 20.30
C PHE A 215 -16.34 8.11 20.12
N VAL A 216 -17.24 9.08 19.89
CA VAL A 216 -16.88 10.48 19.60
C VAL A 216 -17.57 11.38 20.61
N ASP A 217 -16.78 12.21 21.29
CA ASP A 217 -17.27 13.31 22.11
C ASP A 217 -16.95 14.62 21.35
N ARG A 218 -18.00 15.35 20.93
CA ARG A 218 -17.89 16.66 20.25
C ARG A 218 -18.29 17.77 21.17
N PHE A 219 -17.48 18.81 21.19
CA PHE A 219 -17.70 20.04 21.98
C PHE A 219 -17.75 21.20 21.01
N TYR A 220 -18.81 21.97 21.06
CA TYR A 220 -19.01 23.17 20.26
C TYR A 220 -18.81 24.42 21.11
N ASP A 221 -18.40 25.54 20.50
CA ASP A 221 -18.10 26.79 21.20
C ASP A 221 -19.36 27.43 21.80
N ASN A 222 -20.56 27.07 21.29
CA ASN A 222 -21.85 27.49 21.89
C ASN A 222 -22.20 26.75 23.20
N GLY A 223 -21.33 25.83 23.65
CA GLY A 223 -21.52 25.03 24.86
C GLY A 223 -22.19 23.68 24.64
N ASP A 224 -22.68 23.39 23.46
CA ASP A 224 -23.30 22.11 23.14
C ASP A 224 -22.28 20.98 23.16
N THR A 225 -22.72 19.81 23.63
CA THR A 225 -21.94 18.59 23.61
C THR A 225 -22.76 17.48 23.00
N VAL A 226 -22.18 16.81 21.97
CA VAL A 226 -22.76 15.63 21.29
C VAL A 226 -21.90 14.43 21.54
N LYS A 227 -22.50 13.34 22.00
CA LYS A 227 -21.86 12.02 22.13
C LYS A 227 -22.39 11.08 21.08
N GLN A 228 -21.49 10.52 20.28
CA GLN A 228 -21.79 9.60 19.18
C GLN A 228 -21.05 8.29 19.35
N GLN A 229 -21.67 7.20 18.93
CA GLN A 229 -20.96 5.97 18.62
C GLN A 229 -21.18 5.62 17.14
N THR A 230 -20.13 5.36 16.40
CA THR A 230 -20.22 4.77 15.06
C THR A 230 -19.79 3.31 15.14
N LYS A 231 -20.71 2.39 14.94
CA LYS A 231 -20.42 0.95 14.94
C LYS A 231 -20.74 0.32 13.62
N ARG A 232 -19.73 -0.32 12.99
CA ARG A 232 -19.82 -0.89 11.65
C ARG A 232 -19.38 -2.34 11.65
N ASN A 233 -20.19 -3.18 11.00
CA ASN A 233 -19.86 -4.55 10.69
C ASN A 233 -19.79 -4.73 9.20
N ARG A 234 -18.61 -5.13 8.75
CA ARG A 234 -18.33 -5.38 7.34
C ARG A 234 -18.20 -6.87 7.07
N THR A 235 -18.86 -7.32 6.01
CA THR A 235 -18.58 -8.61 5.38
C THR A 235 -17.94 -8.31 4.02
N THR A 236 -16.76 -8.88 3.78
CA THR A 236 -16.07 -8.77 2.50
C THR A 236 -15.77 -10.15 1.95
N ASN A 237 -16.02 -10.35 0.67
CA ASN A 237 -15.52 -11.48 -0.09
C ASN A 237 -14.67 -10.98 -1.24
N PHE A 238 -13.38 -11.28 -1.23
CA PHE A 238 -12.42 -10.87 -2.24
C PHE A 238 -11.85 -12.08 -2.94
N SER A 239 -12.21 -12.26 -4.21
CA SER A 239 -11.76 -13.40 -5.02
C SER A 239 -10.88 -12.89 -6.16
N THR A 240 -9.74 -13.55 -6.40
CA THR A 240 -8.86 -13.25 -7.53
C THR A 240 -8.43 -14.51 -8.25
N VAL A 241 -8.33 -14.40 -9.58
CA VAL A 241 -7.72 -15.42 -10.44
C VAL A 241 -6.73 -14.72 -11.36
N LYS A 242 -5.48 -15.21 -11.37
CA LYS A 242 -4.44 -14.77 -12.28
C LYS A 242 -3.91 -15.96 -13.05
N ALA A 243 -3.94 -15.88 -14.37
CA ALA A 243 -3.40 -16.92 -15.25
C ALA A 243 -2.45 -16.30 -16.28
N GLY A 244 -1.47 -17.07 -16.73
CA GLY A 244 -0.57 -16.58 -17.75
C GLY A 244 0.40 -17.62 -18.29
N LEU A 245 1.15 -17.13 -19.25
CA LEU A 245 2.13 -17.88 -20.02
C LEU A 245 3.42 -17.08 -20.13
N ASP A 246 4.56 -17.70 -19.78
CA ASP A 246 5.88 -17.22 -20.18
C ASP A 246 6.37 -18.13 -21.32
N TRP A 247 6.67 -17.57 -22.48
CA TRP A 247 7.13 -18.28 -23.66
C TRP A 247 8.50 -17.78 -24.08
N SER A 248 9.51 -18.63 -23.93
CA SER A 248 10.86 -18.40 -24.48
C SER A 248 10.87 -18.75 -25.97
N VAL A 249 10.50 -17.77 -26.82
CA VAL A 249 10.41 -17.93 -28.28
C VAL A 249 11.75 -18.35 -28.83
N SER A 250 12.81 -17.66 -28.39
CA SER A 250 14.21 -17.95 -28.71
C SER A 250 15.06 -17.90 -27.44
N SER A 251 16.40 -18.10 -27.59
CA SER A 251 17.34 -17.86 -26.50
C SER A 251 17.42 -16.38 -26.09
N SER A 252 16.97 -15.47 -26.96
CA SER A 252 17.05 -14.02 -26.78
C SER A 252 15.70 -13.39 -26.47
N ASP A 253 14.59 -14.07 -26.77
CA ASP A 253 13.24 -13.48 -26.72
C ASP A 253 12.33 -14.23 -25.78
N ILE A 254 11.74 -13.49 -24.84
CA ILE A 254 10.73 -14.00 -23.91
C ILE A 254 9.47 -13.15 -24.07
N ILE A 255 8.34 -13.81 -24.28
CA ILE A 255 7.02 -13.21 -24.29
C ILE A 255 6.26 -13.69 -23.05
N THR A 256 5.74 -12.75 -22.29
CA THR A 256 4.85 -13.02 -21.15
C THR A 256 3.46 -12.44 -21.45
N VAL A 257 2.44 -13.27 -21.35
CA VAL A 257 1.04 -12.82 -21.44
C VAL A 257 0.30 -13.28 -20.18
N SER A 258 -0.47 -12.41 -19.57
CA SER A 258 -1.26 -12.78 -18.41
C SER A 258 -2.55 -12.00 -18.31
N GLY A 259 -3.57 -12.63 -17.72
CA GLY A 259 -4.81 -12.02 -17.29
C GLY A 259 -4.98 -12.12 -15.79
N LEU A 260 -5.57 -11.09 -15.19
CA LEU A 260 -6.03 -11.08 -13.81
C LEU A 260 -7.49 -10.67 -13.82
N PHE A 261 -8.31 -11.45 -13.12
CA PHE A 261 -9.70 -11.12 -12.84
C PHE A 261 -9.91 -11.14 -11.32
N GLY A 262 -10.58 -10.13 -10.80
CA GLY A 262 -10.88 -10.01 -9.39
C GLY A 262 -12.25 -9.44 -9.13
N THR A 263 -12.90 -9.90 -8.08
CA THR A 263 -14.16 -9.34 -7.57
C THR A 263 -14.04 -9.09 -6.08
N GLU A 264 -14.61 -7.99 -5.61
CA GLU A 264 -14.73 -7.65 -4.21
C GLU A 264 -16.17 -7.28 -3.90
N LYS A 265 -16.84 -8.13 -3.11
CA LYS A 265 -18.18 -7.88 -2.61
C LYS A 265 -18.10 -7.41 -1.17
N ILE A 266 -18.63 -6.21 -0.91
CA ILE A 266 -18.67 -5.59 0.42
C ILE A 266 -20.13 -5.41 0.84
N LEU A 267 -20.45 -5.84 2.06
CA LEU A 267 -21.65 -5.46 2.79
C LEU A 267 -21.23 -4.81 4.10
N ASP A 268 -21.46 -3.49 4.25
CA ASP A 268 -21.13 -2.75 5.46
C ASP A 268 -22.42 -2.21 6.12
N ARG A 269 -22.64 -2.57 7.38
CA ARG A 269 -23.80 -2.15 8.16
C ARG A 269 -23.36 -1.28 9.32
N GLY A 270 -23.93 -0.07 9.42
CA GLY A 270 -23.61 0.87 10.47
C GLY A 270 -24.82 1.29 11.30
N ASP A 271 -24.55 1.53 12.57
CA ASP A 271 -25.46 2.19 13.53
C ASP A 271 -24.72 3.34 14.17
N GLU A 272 -25.33 4.52 14.16
CA GLU A 272 -24.75 5.77 14.68
C GLU A 272 -25.78 6.51 15.56
N PRO A 273 -25.92 6.15 16.84
CA PRO A 273 -26.71 6.93 17.79
C PRO A 273 -25.95 8.20 18.21
N PHE A 274 -26.69 9.31 18.27
CA PHE A 274 -26.25 10.63 18.75
C PHE A 274 -27.04 10.98 19.99
N PHE A 275 -26.34 11.42 21.03
CA PHE A 275 -26.90 11.79 22.33
C PHE A 275 -26.42 13.16 22.74
N ASN A 276 -27.18 13.79 23.65
CA ASN A 276 -26.68 14.93 24.39
C ASN A 276 -25.50 14.58 25.31
N GLY A 277 -24.84 15.57 25.88
CA GLY A 277 -23.62 15.38 26.69
C GLY A 277 -23.80 14.49 27.93
N SER A 278 -25.03 14.35 28.47
CA SER A 278 -25.36 13.49 29.63
C SER A 278 -25.79 12.08 29.25
N LEU A 279 -25.94 11.76 27.97
CA LEU A 279 -26.49 10.49 27.43
C LEU A 279 -27.96 10.24 27.85
N SER A 280 -28.67 11.25 28.33
CA SER A 280 -30.08 11.13 28.80
C SER A 280 -31.05 11.16 27.64
N GLU A 281 -30.70 11.80 26.53
CA GLU A 281 -31.56 12.01 25.39
C GLU A 281 -30.88 11.64 24.10
N ARG A 282 -31.52 10.75 23.32
CA ARG A 282 -31.09 10.42 21.97
C ARG A 282 -31.65 11.45 20.99
N GLN A 283 -30.75 12.23 20.39
CA GLN A 283 -31.08 13.26 19.42
C GLN A 283 -31.32 12.68 18.03
N ARG A 284 -30.62 11.57 17.68
CA ARG A 284 -30.64 10.95 16.35
C ARG A 284 -30.18 9.50 16.44
N LEU A 285 -30.68 8.64 15.54
CA LEU A 285 -30.10 7.37 15.23
C LEU A 285 -30.00 7.27 13.70
N TRP A 286 -28.78 7.28 13.18
CA TRP A 286 -28.48 7.05 11.79
C TRP A 286 -28.11 5.58 11.58
N GLN A 287 -28.74 4.94 10.61
CA GLN A 287 -28.44 3.57 10.24
C GLN A 287 -28.18 3.52 8.75
N PHE A 288 -27.17 2.75 8.33
CA PHE A 288 -26.90 2.58 6.91
C PHE A 288 -26.59 1.12 6.55
N LEU A 289 -26.77 0.82 5.28
CA LEU A 289 -26.29 -0.37 4.60
C LEU A 289 -25.59 0.06 3.31
N GLU A 290 -24.32 -0.31 3.21
CA GLU A 290 -23.51 -0.23 1.98
C GLU A 290 -23.47 -1.60 1.34
N ASP A 291 -23.87 -1.69 0.07
CA ASP A 291 -23.80 -2.86 -0.80
C ASP A 291 -22.93 -2.51 -2.00
N GLU A 292 -21.68 -2.91 -1.98
CA GLU A 292 -20.69 -2.57 -2.99
C GLU A 292 -20.17 -3.81 -3.70
N LEU A 293 -20.09 -3.74 -5.04
CA LEU A 293 -19.42 -4.74 -5.87
C LEU A 293 -18.35 -4.06 -6.72
N LYS A 294 -17.08 -4.46 -6.51
CA LYS A 294 -15.97 -4.10 -7.38
C LYS A 294 -15.62 -5.25 -8.30
N THR A 295 -15.33 -4.94 -9.54
CA THR A 295 -14.86 -5.91 -10.55
C THR A 295 -13.63 -5.34 -11.24
N THR A 296 -12.57 -6.12 -11.31
CA THR A 296 -11.32 -5.75 -11.97
C THR A 296 -10.94 -6.80 -13.00
N ALA A 297 -10.64 -6.37 -14.22
CA ALA A 297 -10.06 -7.20 -15.25
C ALA A 297 -8.81 -6.53 -15.79
N THR A 298 -7.67 -7.23 -15.78
CA THR A 298 -6.40 -6.72 -16.28
C THR A 298 -5.80 -7.69 -17.29
N PHE A 299 -5.44 -7.17 -18.45
CA PHE A 299 -4.62 -7.86 -19.44
C PHE A 299 -3.22 -7.27 -19.44
N SER A 300 -2.20 -8.13 -19.45
CA SER A 300 -0.80 -7.72 -19.49
C SER A 300 -0.05 -8.53 -20.55
N ALA A 301 0.69 -7.83 -21.40
CA ALA A 301 1.63 -8.43 -22.35
C ALA A 301 3.01 -7.79 -22.19
N ALA A 302 4.06 -8.57 -22.24
CA ALA A 302 5.43 -8.09 -22.19
C ALA A 302 6.30 -8.89 -23.16
N TRP A 303 7.18 -8.19 -23.87
CA TRP A 303 8.23 -8.77 -24.67
C TRP A 303 9.57 -8.30 -24.12
N GLN A 304 10.47 -9.25 -23.84
CA GLN A 304 11.83 -9.00 -23.41
C GLN A 304 12.79 -9.56 -24.43
N HIS A 305 13.68 -8.71 -24.93
CA HIS A 305 14.76 -9.08 -25.85
C HIS A 305 16.11 -8.92 -25.16
N HIS A 306 16.90 -10.00 -25.17
CA HIS A 306 18.28 -10.03 -24.71
C HIS A 306 19.21 -9.96 -25.92
N PHE A 307 20.00 -8.91 -26.04
CA PHE A 307 20.99 -8.78 -27.10
C PHE A 307 22.19 -9.68 -26.84
N LYS A 308 23.05 -9.86 -27.86
CA LYS A 308 24.31 -10.66 -27.75
C LYS A 308 25.25 -10.15 -26.65
N GLN A 309 25.25 -8.82 -26.39
CA GLN A 309 26.03 -8.23 -25.31
C GLN A 309 25.35 -8.57 -23.97
N PRO A 310 26.05 -9.24 -23.02
CA PRO A 310 25.47 -9.55 -21.71
C PRO A 310 24.95 -8.32 -20.97
N GLY A 311 23.73 -8.40 -20.42
CA GLY A 311 23.07 -7.31 -19.69
C GLY A 311 22.41 -6.25 -20.58
N ARG A 312 22.58 -6.28 -21.91
CA ARG A 312 21.86 -5.40 -22.84
C ARG A 312 20.47 -5.95 -23.09
N THR A 313 19.44 -5.16 -22.77
CA THR A 313 18.04 -5.62 -22.85
C THR A 313 17.13 -4.53 -23.41
N LEU A 314 16.07 -4.96 -24.08
CA LEU A 314 14.94 -4.14 -24.46
C LEU A 314 13.68 -4.82 -23.91
N ASN A 315 12.87 -4.07 -23.17
CA ASN A 315 11.60 -4.56 -22.65
C ASN A 315 10.47 -3.67 -23.16
N VAL A 316 9.44 -4.29 -23.72
CA VAL A 316 8.20 -3.61 -24.13
C VAL A 316 7.05 -4.20 -23.35
N GLY A 317 6.25 -3.37 -22.72
CA GLY A 317 5.15 -3.80 -21.88
C GLY A 317 3.87 -3.03 -22.19
N LEU A 318 2.78 -3.75 -22.31
CA LEU A 318 1.41 -3.24 -22.41
C LEU A 318 0.60 -3.76 -21.22
N ASN A 319 -0.16 -2.87 -20.60
CA ASN A 319 -1.10 -3.22 -19.55
C ASN A 319 -2.42 -2.49 -19.79
N ALA A 320 -3.51 -3.23 -19.87
CA ALA A 320 -4.86 -2.68 -20.03
C ALA A 320 -5.73 -3.17 -18.86
N THR A 321 -6.34 -2.24 -18.15
CA THR A 321 -7.20 -2.54 -17.00
C THR A 321 -8.56 -1.90 -17.17
N PHE A 322 -9.58 -2.67 -16.86
CA PHE A 322 -10.94 -2.22 -16.59
C PHE A 322 -11.25 -2.47 -15.12
N HIS A 323 -11.83 -1.46 -14.45
CA HIS A 323 -12.31 -1.57 -13.08
C HIS A 323 -13.66 -0.90 -12.95
N ARG A 324 -14.60 -1.58 -12.30
CA ARG A 324 -15.93 -1.07 -12.00
C ARG A 324 -16.17 -1.06 -10.50
N GLU A 325 -16.66 0.07 -9.98
CA GLU A 325 -17.26 0.19 -8.65
C GLU A 325 -18.78 0.42 -8.84
N ASP A 326 -19.61 -0.48 -8.28
CA ASP A 326 -21.07 -0.36 -8.18
C ASP A 326 -21.42 -0.32 -6.68
N GLU A 327 -21.58 0.88 -6.14
CA GLU A 327 -21.90 1.12 -4.73
C GLU A 327 -23.38 1.52 -4.61
N LYS A 328 -24.09 0.89 -3.67
CA LYS A 328 -25.45 1.24 -3.28
C LYS A 328 -25.49 1.50 -1.78
N TYR A 329 -26.07 2.62 -1.40
CA TYR A 329 -26.27 2.99 -0.02
C TYR A 329 -27.74 3.16 0.31
N PHE A 330 -28.14 2.65 1.47
CA PHE A 330 -29.48 2.79 2.03
C PHE A 330 -29.36 3.35 3.43
N PHE A 331 -30.12 4.40 3.73
CA PHE A 331 -30.10 5.10 5.00
C PHE A 331 -31.47 5.13 5.67
N THR A 332 -31.45 5.03 7.00
CA THR A 332 -32.60 5.30 7.84
C THR A 332 -32.18 6.34 8.89
N ASN A 333 -32.81 7.51 8.87
CA ASN A 333 -32.58 8.61 9.77
C ASN A 333 -33.71 8.70 10.80
N ILE A 334 -33.49 8.15 11.99
CA ILE A 334 -34.50 8.13 13.06
C ILE A 334 -34.28 9.34 13.98
N MET A 335 -35.13 10.33 13.83
CA MET A 335 -35.22 11.52 14.69
C MET A 335 -36.32 11.30 15.75
N PRO A 336 -36.37 12.11 16.81
CA PRO A 336 -37.44 12.02 17.82
C PRO A 336 -38.84 12.12 17.24
N GLU A 337 -39.03 12.92 16.19
CA GLU A 337 -40.34 13.29 15.65
C GLU A 337 -40.66 12.56 14.31
N TYR A 338 -39.65 12.05 13.62
CA TYR A 338 -39.83 11.39 12.29
C TYR A 338 -38.77 10.36 12.00
N THR A 339 -39.04 9.55 10.99
CA THR A 339 -38.05 8.66 10.37
C THR A 339 -37.92 9.01 8.90
N GLY A 340 -36.71 9.39 8.48
CA GLY A 340 -36.35 9.63 7.08
C GLY A 340 -35.75 8.37 6.43
N LEU A 341 -35.94 8.23 5.14
CA LEU A 341 -35.38 7.15 4.32
C LEU A 341 -34.71 7.76 3.10
N ASP A 342 -33.48 7.32 2.83
CA ASP A 342 -32.70 7.79 1.69
C ASP A 342 -31.91 6.65 1.07
N SER A 343 -31.58 6.81 -0.21
CA SER A 343 -30.63 5.93 -0.88
C SER A 343 -29.85 6.68 -1.96
N PHE A 344 -28.71 6.13 -2.34
CA PHE A 344 -28.00 6.54 -3.53
C PHE A 344 -27.27 5.37 -4.19
N LYS A 345 -26.95 5.54 -5.47
CA LYS A 345 -26.11 4.63 -6.25
C LYS A 345 -24.96 5.41 -6.86
N LEU A 346 -23.73 4.89 -6.68
CA LEU A 346 -22.56 5.35 -7.40
C LEU A 346 -22.10 4.25 -8.35
N LEU A 347 -21.87 4.61 -9.62
CA LEU A 347 -21.27 3.76 -10.63
C LEU A 347 -20.03 4.46 -11.17
N SER A 348 -18.88 3.79 -11.06
CA SER A 348 -17.61 4.29 -11.58
C SER A 348 -16.94 3.23 -12.43
N ASP A 349 -16.64 3.55 -13.69
CA ASP A 349 -15.96 2.68 -14.65
C ASP A 349 -14.58 3.26 -14.97
N GLU A 350 -13.52 2.57 -14.58
CA GLU A 350 -12.17 3.02 -14.81
C GLU A 350 -11.50 2.22 -15.92
N HIS A 351 -11.00 2.92 -16.93
CA HIS A 351 -10.21 2.37 -18.02
C HIS A 351 -8.80 2.92 -17.96
N VAL A 352 -7.80 2.05 -17.88
CA VAL A 352 -6.39 2.45 -17.88
C VAL A 352 -5.62 1.64 -18.90
N THR A 353 -4.81 2.33 -19.68
CA THR A 353 -3.84 1.73 -20.59
C THR A 353 -2.46 2.29 -20.31
N ASP A 354 -1.51 1.41 -20.00
CA ASP A 354 -0.10 1.75 -19.80
C ASP A 354 0.74 1.05 -20.88
N LEU A 355 1.59 1.82 -21.56
CA LEU A 355 2.63 1.33 -22.45
C LEU A 355 3.98 1.77 -21.91
N ASN A 356 4.95 0.86 -21.87
CA ASN A 356 6.32 1.18 -21.49
C ASN A 356 7.32 0.48 -22.40
N ILE A 357 8.41 1.19 -22.72
CA ILE A 357 9.56 0.70 -23.48
C ILE A 357 10.77 1.06 -22.65
N ASP A 358 11.51 0.05 -22.19
CA ASP A 358 12.69 0.20 -21.33
C ASP A 358 13.91 -0.43 -21.99
N TYR A 359 14.99 0.32 -22.14
CA TYR A 359 16.24 -0.12 -22.74
C TYR A 359 17.38 -0.01 -21.73
N VAL A 360 18.21 -1.04 -21.67
CA VAL A 360 19.42 -1.08 -20.84
C VAL A 360 20.64 -1.31 -21.72
N GLN A 361 21.61 -0.42 -21.63
CA GLN A 361 22.92 -0.52 -22.29
C GLN A 361 24.01 -0.70 -21.24
N PRO A 362 24.64 -1.86 -21.11
CA PRO A 362 25.83 -2.05 -20.30
C PRO A 362 27.00 -1.22 -20.83
N LEU A 363 27.76 -0.64 -19.90
CA LEU A 363 28.98 0.13 -20.14
C LEU A 363 30.15 -0.53 -19.41
N LYS A 364 31.38 -0.09 -19.65
CA LYS A 364 32.60 -0.64 -19.04
C LYS A 364 32.56 -0.60 -17.50
N HIS A 365 31.99 0.47 -16.95
CA HIS A 365 31.87 0.69 -15.49
C HIS A 365 30.45 1.11 -15.14
N GLY A 366 29.48 0.19 -15.36
CA GLY A 366 28.08 0.46 -15.06
C GLY A 366 27.15 0.27 -16.23
N ARG A 367 26.08 1.08 -16.32
CA ARG A 367 25.08 0.98 -17.39
C ARG A 367 24.32 2.30 -17.58
N PHE A 368 23.77 2.43 -18.75
CA PHE A 368 22.74 3.42 -19.06
C PHE A 368 21.39 2.72 -19.16
N GLU A 369 20.36 3.30 -18.57
CA GLU A 369 18.98 2.86 -18.65
C GLU A 369 18.16 4.03 -19.19
N GLY A 370 17.28 3.77 -20.15
CA GLY A 370 16.41 4.83 -20.70
C GLY A 370 15.11 4.22 -21.21
N GLY A 371 14.08 5.03 -21.25
CA GLY A 371 12.80 4.54 -21.74
C GLY A 371 11.73 5.60 -21.84
N VAL A 372 10.62 5.17 -22.43
CA VAL A 372 9.41 5.97 -22.58
C VAL A 372 8.24 5.24 -21.93
N LYS A 373 7.36 6.02 -21.31
CA LYS A 373 6.10 5.54 -20.77
C LYS A 373 4.95 6.38 -21.30
N PHE A 374 3.81 5.74 -21.50
CA PHE A 374 2.58 6.42 -21.86
C PHE A 374 1.46 5.83 -21.01
N ARG A 375 0.69 6.70 -20.33
CA ARG A 375 -0.53 6.36 -19.61
C ARG A 375 -1.70 7.12 -20.17
N TYR A 376 -2.78 6.40 -20.37
CA TYR A 376 -4.12 6.94 -20.59
C TYR A 376 -5.07 6.39 -19.55
N ARG A 377 -5.79 7.27 -18.83
CA ARG A 377 -6.78 6.91 -17.81
C ARG A 377 -8.06 7.69 -18.04
N TYR A 378 -9.20 6.99 -17.99
CA TYR A 378 -10.51 7.58 -18.19
C TYR A 378 -11.50 6.95 -17.21
N ILE A 379 -12.22 7.80 -16.45
CA ILE A 379 -13.16 7.38 -15.42
C ILE A 379 -14.43 8.19 -15.52
N PRO A 380 -15.49 7.70 -16.17
CA PRO A 380 -16.84 8.22 -16.00
C PRO A 380 -17.40 7.76 -14.65
N VAL A 381 -17.92 8.70 -13.88
CA VAL A 381 -18.57 8.45 -12.59
C VAL A 381 -19.98 9.02 -12.64
N ASN A 382 -20.96 8.23 -12.20
CA ASN A 382 -22.34 8.67 -12.06
C ASN A 382 -22.81 8.45 -10.63
N MET A 383 -23.34 9.51 -10.00
CA MET A 383 -23.96 9.48 -8.67
C MET A 383 -25.42 9.80 -8.79
N ASP A 384 -26.28 8.85 -8.45
CA ASP A 384 -27.73 8.96 -8.50
C ASP A 384 -28.28 8.96 -7.06
N PHE A 385 -28.65 10.16 -6.56
CA PHE A 385 -29.32 10.33 -5.27
C PHE A 385 -30.82 10.08 -5.42
N LYS A 386 -31.36 9.26 -4.52
CA LYS A 386 -32.79 8.95 -4.42
C LYS A 386 -33.32 9.39 -3.06
N PRO A 387 -33.58 10.69 -2.91
CA PRO A 387 -34.13 11.21 -1.67
C PRO A 387 -35.52 10.61 -1.42
N GLY A 388 -35.70 10.11 -0.21
CA GLY A 388 -36.98 9.58 0.25
C GLY A 388 -37.72 10.58 1.12
N ILE A 389 -38.60 10.08 2.00
CA ILE A 389 -39.35 10.91 2.95
C ILE A 389 -38.39 11.51 3.99
N HIS A 390 -38.54 12.79 4.25
CA HIS A 390 -37.68 13.55 5.21
C HIS A 390 -36.18 13.41 4.85
N SER A 391 -35.84 13.50 3.57
CA SER A 391 -34.47 13.35 3.07
C SER A 391 -33.54 14.41 3.64
N VAL A 392 -32.30 13.99 3.92
CA VAL A 392 -31.17 14.88 4.23
C VAL A 392 -30.16 14.98 3.07
N LEU A 393 -30.43 14.28 1.97
CA LEU A 393 -29.55 14.29 0.79
C LEU A 393 -29.80 15.51 -0.09
N ASP A 394 -28.74 16.12 -0.57
CA ASP A 394 -28.81 17.09 -1.66
C ASP A 394 -28.88 16.37 -3.02
N ALA A 395 -30.08 16.20 -3.54
CA ALA A 395 -30.29 15.53 -4.84
C ALA A 395 -29.57 16.23 -6.00
N ASN A 396 -29.34 17.55 -5.90
CA ASN A 396 -28.68 18.34 -6.95
C ASN A 396 -27.15 18.18 -6.93
N ALA A 397 -26.59 17.65 -5.85
CA ALA A 397 -25.16 17.37 -5.77
C ALA A 397 -24.73 16.08 -6.47
N GLY A 398 -25.67 15.36 -7.09
CA GLY A 398 -25.41 14.15 -7.90
C GLY A 398 -25.17 14.47 -9.39
N GLY A 399 -25.20 13.42 -10.20
CA GLY A 399 -25.05 13.47 -11.67
C GLY A 399 -23.77 12.83 -12.17
N MET A 400 -23.35 13.25 -13.36
CA MET A 400 -22.16 12.69 -14.02
C MET A 400 -20.92 13.59 -13.88
N ALA A 401 -19.78 12.95 -13.65
CA ALA A 401 -18.46 13.55 -13.78
C ALA A 401 -17.55 12.63 -14.60
N LYS A 402 -16.55 13.20 -15.29
CA LYS A 402 -15.61 12.45 -16.13
C LYS A 402 -14.20 12.90 -15.83
N TYR A 403 -13.40 11.98 -15.32
CA TYR A 403 -11.95 12.15 -15.13
C TYR A 403 -11.22 11.63 -16.37
N LYS A 404 -10.27 12.39 -16.88
CA LYS A 404 -9.36 11.96 -17.95
C LYS A 404 -7.96 12.41 -17.62
N GLU A 405 -7.00 11.50 -17.76
CA GLU A 405 -5.57 11.76 -17.53
C GLU A 405 -4.74 11.16 -18.66
N VAL A 406 -3.79 11.93 -19.18
CA VAL A 406 -2.82 11.51 -20.19
C VAL A 406 -1.42 11.88 -19.70
N ILE A 407 -0.52 10.88 -19.61
CA ILE A 407 0.85 11.08 -19.11
C ILE A 407 1.85 10.40 -20.05
N PRO A 408 2.36 11.06 -21.10
CA PRO A 408 3.61 10.66 -21.73
C PRO A 408 4.80 11.05 -20.87
N ALA A 409 5.80 10.19 -20.79
CA ALA A 409 7.00 10.40 -20.01
C ALA A 409 8.23 9.81 -20.70
N LEU A 410 9.35 10.48 -20.54
CA LEU A 410 10.67 10.05 -20.97
C LEU A 410 11.60 10.02 -19.77
N TYR A 411 12.46 9.01 -19.67
CA TYR A 411 13.48 8.97 -18.63
C TYR A 411 14.83 8.47 -19.16
N GLY A 412 15.89 8.94 -18.51
CA GLY A 412 17.26 8.45 -18.65
C GLY A 412 17.90 8.32 -17.27
N ASN A 413 18.66 7.26 -17.05
CA ASN A 413 19.35 6.97 -15.82
C ASN A 413 20.75 6.41 -16.13
N TYR A 414 21.77 7.04 -15.59
CA TYR A 414 23.16 6.58 -15.71
C TYR A 414 23.61 6.01 -14.38
N VAL A 415 24.07 4.78 -14.39
CA VAL A 415 24.63 4.09 -13.22
C VAL A 415 26.08 3.82 -13.48
N TYR A 416 26.96 4.40 -12.65
CA TYR A 416 28.38 4.11 -12.60
C TYR A 416 28.70 3.27 -11.39
N GLU A 417 29.45 2.19 -11.57
CA GLU A 417 29.84 1.29 -10.49
C GLU A 417 31.35 1.01 -10.56
N SER A 418 32.04 1.29 -9.47
CA SER A 418 33.44 0.93 -9.26
C SER A 418 33.62 0.20 -7.93
N ASN A 419 34.85 -0.19 -7.63
CA ASN A 419 35.15 -0.88 -6.38
C ASN A 419 34.83 -0.01 -5.12
N LYS A 420 34.93 1.32 -5.23
CA LYS A 420 34.75 2.24 -4.11
C LYS A 420 33.55 3.18 -4.25
N ILE A 421 33.18 3.52 -5.46
CA ILE A 421 32.19 4.57 -5.72
C ILE A 421 31.07 4.01 -6.60
N GLU A 422 29.83 4.28 -6.23
CA GLU A 422 28.64 4.06 -7.04
C GLU A 422 27.93 5.42 -7.22
N ILE A 423 27.59 5.75 -8.47
CA ILE A 423 26.84 6.97 -8.81
C ILE A 423 25.64 6.54 -9.63
N GLU A 424 24.49 7.04 -9.27
CA GLU A 424 23.28 6.92 -10.08
C GLU A 424 22.71 8.32 -10.26
N ALA A 425 22.64 8.77 -11.51
CA ALA A 425 22.08 10.08 -11.89
C ALA A 425 20.99 9.86 -12.94
N GLY A 426 19.79 10.28 -12.62
CA GLY A 426 18.63 10.08 -13.48
C GLY A 426 17.80 11.34 -13.62
N LEU A 427 17.13 11.44 -14.76
CA LEU A 427 16.14 12.46 -15.05
C LEU A 427 14.92 11.81 -15.70
N ARG A 428 13.76 12.16 -15.19
CA ARG A 428 12.48 11.83 -15.80
C ARG A 428 11.75 13.11 -16.12
N ILE A 429 11.17 13.21 -17.31
CA ILE A 429 10.33 14.33 -17.74
C ILE A 429 8.95 13.77 -17.99
N GLU A 430 7.94 14.36 -17.37
CA GLU A 430 6.54 13.99 -17.55
C GLU A 430 5.76 15.21 -18.06
N TYR A 431 5.00 15.00 -19.14
CA TYR A 431 3.88 15.86 -19.48
C TYR A 431 2.61 15.24 -18.89
N VAL A 432 1.80 16.06 -18.25
CA VAL A 432 0.53 15.64 -17.67
C VAL A 432 -0.57 16.53 -18.22
N ASP A 433 -1.63 15.92 -18.72
CA ASP A 433 -2.87 16.57 -19.08
C ASP A 433 -4.02 15.89 -18.34
N LEU A 434 -4.60 16.60 -17.39
CA LEU A 434 -5.70 16.14 -16.56
C LEU A 434 -6.92 17.05 -16.76
N SER A 435 -8.05 16.46 -17.05
CA SER A 435 -9.35 17.14 -17.10
C SER A 435 -10.37 16.43 -16.24
N TYR A 436 -11.17 17.22 -15.54
CA TYR A 436 -12.32 16.76 -14.76
C TYR A 436 -13.55 17.53 -15.21
N ASN A 437 -14.41 16.85 -15.94
CA ASN A 437 -15.63 17.46 -16.52
C ASN A 437 -16.82 17.13 -15.62
N VAL A 438 -17.49 18.17 -15.16
CA VAL A 438 -18.68 18.12 -14.30
C VAL A 438 -19.90 18.50 -15.11
N ASN A 439 -21.07 17.97 -14.75
CA ASN A 439 -22.35 18.40 -15.31
C ASN A 439 -22.48 19.94 -15.19
N PRO A 440 -22.76 20.67 -16.27
CA PRO A 440 -22.86 22.14 -16.26
C PRO A 440 -23.89 22.69 -15.27
N GLY A 441 -24.91 21.90 -14.91
CA GLY A 441 -25.93 22.27 -13.92
C GLY A 441 -25.56 22.00 -12.45
N HIS A 442 -24.34 21.53 -12.14
CA HIS A 442 -23.96 21.26 -10.77
C HIS A 442 -23.95 22.55 -9.94
N PRO A 443 -24.59 22.57 -8.71
CA PRO A 443 -24.82 23.80 -7.96
C PRO A 443 -23.54 24.47 -7.47
N THR A 444 -22.48 23.72 -7.18
CA THR A 444 -21.27 24.25 -6.54
C THR A 444 -20.04 24.15 -7.43
N TYR A 445 -19.79 22.98 -8.02
CA TYR A 445 -18.55 22.71 -8.72
C TYR A 445 -18.69 22.88 -10.26
N LYS A 446 -17.62 23.37 -10.86
CA LYS A 446 -17.46 23.48 -12.31
C LYS A 446 -16.38 22.54 -12.80
N SER A 447 -16.38 22.25 -14.11
CA SER A 447 -15.30 21.54 -14.76
C SER A 447 -13.98 22.25 -14.53
N ASP A 448 -12.92 21.50 -14.24
CA ASP A 448 -11.56 21.99 -14.00
C ASP A 448 -10.55 21.03 -14.62
N GLY A 449 -9.29 21.42 -14.61
CA GLY A 449 -8.19 20.62 -15.12
C GLY A 449 -6.88 21.37 -15.07
N TYR A 450 -5.81 20.68 -15.40
CA TYR A 450 -4.48 21.30 -15.51
C TYR A 450 -3.59 20.50 -16.46
N HIS A 451 -2.60 21.18 -17.00
CA HIS A 451 -1.51 20.54 -17.72
C HIS A 451 -0.17 21.11 -17.27
N TYR A 452 0.86 20.29 -17.30
CA TYR A 452 2.22 20.73 -17.01
C TYR A 452 3.26 19.79 -17.62
N THR A 453 4.48 20.33 -17.82
CA THR A 453 5.68 19.53 -18.08
C THR A 453 6.67 19.78 -16.96
N GLN A 454 7.10 18.73 -16.27
CA GLN A 454 8.00 18.86 -15.12
C GLN A 454 9.14 17.83 -15.17
N PRO A 455 10.37 18.26 -14.80
CA PRO A 455 11.49 17.37 -14.58
C PRO A 455 11.48 16.81 -13.16
N PHE A 456 11.84 15.53 -13.05
CA PHE A 456 11.97 14.76 -11.81
C PHE A 456 13.37 14.14 -11.75
N PRO A 457 14.39 14.89 -11.29
CA PRO A 457 15.74 14.39 -11.11
C PRO A 457 15.85 13.46 -9.92
N ASN A 458 16.77 12.48 -10.01
CA ASN A 458 17.29 11.71 -8.89
C ASN A 458 18.81 11.62 -8.96
N LEU A 459 19.46 11.66 -7.81
CA LEU A 459 20.90 11.49 -7.66
C LEU A 459 21.17 10.60 -6.45
N ARG A 460 22.00 9.57 -6.64
CA ARG A 460 22.53 8.74 -5.56
C ARG A 460 24.05 8.68 -5.71
N LEU A 461 24.75 9.01 -4.64
CA LEU A 461 26.18 8.85 -4.50
C LEU A 461 26.43 7.85 -3.37
N ALA A 462 27.21 6.83 -3.60
CA ALA A 462 27.58 5.90 -2.55
C ALA A 462 29.09 5.66 -2.55
N TYR A 463 29.66 5.64 -1.35
CA TYR A 463 31.07 5.41 -1.12
C TYR A 463 31.28 4.21 -0.18
N LYS A 464 32.00 3.22 -0.66
CA LYS A 464 32.40 2.03 0.14
C LYS A 464 33.61 2.40 0.98
N VAL A 465 33.37 2.74 2.24
CA VAL A 465 34.44 3.08 3.22
C VAL A 465 35.31 1.86 3.48
N SER A 466 34.68 0.68 3.59
CA SER A 466 35.32 -0.62 3.73
C SER A 466 34.47 -1.71 3.02
N ALA A 467 34.91 -2.96 3.11
CA ALA A 467 34.12 -4.10 2.63
C ALA A 467 32.74 -4.20 3.33
N ASN A 468 32.66 -3.73 4.55
CA ASN A 468 31.51 -3.89 5.43
C ASN A 468 30.76 -2.58 5.72
N ASN A 469 31.26 -1.44 5.23
CA ASN A 469 30.66 -0.13 5.50
C ASN A 469 30.48 0.68 4.21
N LYS A 470 29.29 1.23 4.01
CA LYS A 470 28.88 2.00 2.84
C LYS A 470 28.09 3.23 3.24
N LEU A 471 28.64 4.41 2.95
CA LEU A 471 27.95 5.70 3.06
C LEU A 471 27.22 5.99 1.75
N SER A 472 26.06 6.66 1.83
CA SER A 472 25.31 7.06 0.64
C SER A 472 24.59 8.38 0.87
N LEU A 473 24.60 9.23 -0.16
CA LEU A 473 23.84 10.47 -0.25
C LEU A 473 22.80 10.31 -1.35
N TYR A 474 21.60 10.79 -1.10
CA TYR A 474 20.49 10.69 -2.03
C TYR A 474 19.71 12.00 -2.12
N TYR A 475 19.29 12.36 -3.33
CA TYR A 475 18.36 13.43 -3.63
C TYR A 475 17.35 12.99 -4.66
N ASN A 476 16.09 13.35 -4.48
CA ASN A 476 15.08 13.26 -5.54
C ASN A 476 14.02 14.36 -5.44
N ARG A 477 13.38 14.63 -6.56
CA ARG A 477 12.13 15.38 -6.65
C ARG A 477 11.03 14.44 -7.14
N ARG A 478 9.86 14.48 -6.48
CA ARG A 478 8.69 13.66 -6.80
C ARG A 478 7.41 14.48 -6.74
N VAL A 479 6.32 13.88 -7.20
CA VAL A 479 4.99 14.50 -7.21
C VAL A 479 3.98 13.57 -6.53
N ASP A 480 2.95 14.14 -5.92
CA ASP A 480 1.72 13.47 -5.54
C ASP A 480 0.56 14.18 -6.25
N ARG A 481 -0.06 13.48 -7.20
CA ARG A 481 -1.18 14.01 -7.98
C ARG A 481 -2.47 13.71 -7.26
N PRO A 482 -3.44 14.65 -7.25
CA PRO A 482 -4.78 14.36 -6.79
C PRO A 482 -5.33 13.14 -7.54
N ASN A 483 -5.80 12.15 -6.78
CA ASN A 483 -6.48 11.01 -7.37
C ASN A 483 -7.94 11.37 -7.70
N GLU A 484 -8.62 10.57 -8.52
CA GLU A 484 -10.02 10.84 -8.88
C GLU A 484 -10.91 11.01 -7.64
N VAL A 485 -10.75 10.17 -6.61
CA VAL A 485 -11.49 10.25 -5.35
C VAL A 485 -11.23 11.56 -4.57
N ASP A 486 -10.02 12.16 -4.71
CA ASP A 486 -9.68 13.40 -4.03
C ASP A 486 -10.39 14.61 -4.67
N ILE A 487 -10.71 14.50 -5.98
CA ILE A 487 -11.39 15.57 -6.74
C ILE A 487 -12.86 15.28 -7.01
N ARG A 488 -13.36 14.08 -6.67
CA ARG A 488 -14.75 13.64 -6.86
C ARG A 488 -15.71 14.56 -6.11
N ILE A 489 -16.60 15.22 -6.84
CA ILE A 489 -17.51 16.26 -6.31
C ILE A 489 -18.64 15.72 -5.47
N PHE A 490 -18.91 14.42 -5.53
CA PHE A 490 -20.09 13.82 -4.90
C PHE A 490 -19.92 13.68 -3.39
N PRO A 491 -20.83 14.27 -2.58
CA PRO A 491 -20.78 14.13 -1.13
C PRO A 491 -21.05 12.68 -0.70
N LYS A 492 -20.26 12.18 0.25
CA LYS A 492 -20.43 10.86 0.85
C LYS A 492 -21.05 10.99 2.24
N TYR A 493 -22.18 10.30 2.43
CA TYR A 493 -23.01 10.34 3.64
C TYR A 493 -22.86 9.07 4.47
N ASP A 494 -21.63 8.54 4.56
CA ASP A 494 -21.32 7.38 5.40
C ASP A 494 -21.22 7.72 6.92
N ASP A 495 -21.31 8.99 7.26
CA ASP A 495 -21.54 9.54 8.61
C ASP A 495 -22.60 10.62 8.48
N ALA A 496 -23.53 10.65 9.43
CA ALA A 496 -24.68 11.57 9.38
C ALA A 496 -24.32 13.04 9.55
N GLU A 497 -23.18 13.33 10.17
CA GLU A 497 -22.75 14.68 10.52
C GLU A 497 -21.35 15.06 10.04
N ILE A 498 -20.60 14.11 9.44
CA ILE A 498 -19.30 14.37 8.80
C ILE A 498 -19.38 14.02 7.32
N ILE A 499 -19.64 15.03 6.51
CA ILE A 499 -19.80 14.89 5.06
C ILE A 499 -18.46 15.06 4.36
N LYS A 500 -18.07 14.08 3.57
CA LYS A 500 -16.79 14.07 2.82
C LYS A 500 -17.06 14.42 1.36
N VAL A 501 -16.31 15.39 0.84
CA VAL A 501 -16.42 15.82 -0.57
C VAL A 501 -15.01 16.02 -1.13
N GLY A 502 -14.80 15.70 -2.41
CA GLY A 502 -13.56 16.02 -3.11
C GLY A 502 -13.54 17.48 -3.58
N ASN A 503 -12.43 17.86 -4.22
CA ASN A 503 -12.21 19.24 -4.70
C ASN A 503 -11.55 19.22 -6.08
N PRO A 504 -12.26 19.55 -7.17
CA PRO A 504 -11.70 19.61 -8.53
C PRO A 504 -10.56 20.62 -8.69
N ALA A 505 -10.50 21.63 -7.84
CA ALA A 505 -9.47 22.66 -7.88
C ALA A 505 -8.12 22.24 -7.29
N LEU A 506 -7.98 20.97 -6.85
CA LEU A 506 -6.71 20.45 -6.35
C LEU A 506 -5.62 20.45 -7.43
N ARG A 507 -4.41 20.75 -6.99
CA ARG A 507 -3.20 20.77 -7.81
C ARG A 507 -2.15 19.81 -7.26
N PRO A 508 -1.20 19.35 -8.09
CA PRO A 508 -0.15 18.43 -7.65
C PRO A 508 0.70 19.00 -6.50
N GLN A 509 1.01 18.12 -5.54
CA GLN A 509 1.96 18.38 -4.48
C GLN A 509 3.36 17.91 -4.91
N TYR A 510 4.38 18.75 -4.74
CA TYR A 510 5.77 18.40 -5.05
C TYR A 510 6.58 18.18 -3.78
N THR A 511 7.46 17.18 -3.82
CA THR A 511 8.34 16.85 -2.70
C THR A 511 9.79 16.76 -3.14
N ASN A 512 10.67 17.46 -2.44
CA ASN A 512 12.12 17.29 -2.52
C ASN A 512 12.58 16.52 -1.30
N THR A 513 13.35 15.46 -1.54
CA THR A 513 13.89 14.58 -0.48
C THR A 513 15.40 14.58 -0.53
N PHE A 514 16.03 14.79 0.61
CA PHE A 514 17.46 14.63 0.84
C PHE A 514 17.66 13.55 1.89
N GLU A 515 18.59 12.64 1.68
CA GLU A 515 18.88 11.56 2.62
C GLU A 515 20.38 11.25 2.65
N LEU A 516 20.92 11.15 3.85
CA LEU A 516 22.27 10.64 4.12
C LEU A 516 22.12 9.33 4.89
N GLY A 517 22.71 8.26 4.40
CA GLY A 517 22.60 6.95 5.03
C GLY A 517 23.92 6.22 5.12
N ASP A 518 24.02 5.38 6.13
CA ASP A 518 25.13 4.45 6.36
C ASP A 518 24.60 3.03 6.48
N LYS A 519 25.29 2.06 5.87
CA LYS A 519 25.08 0.64 6.12
C LYS A 519 26.37 0.00 6.55
N THR A 520 26.40 -0.47 7.79
CA THR A 520 27.50 -1.25 8.36
C THR A 520 27.03 -2.68 8.56
N SER A 521 27.80 -3.65 8.06
CA SER A 521 27.51 -5.09 8.16
C SER A 521 28.61 -5.79 8.94
N TRP A 522 28.25 -6.89 9.63
CA TRP A 522 29.17 -7.81 10.32
C TRP A 522 28.66 -9.25 10.17
N ASP A 523 29.41 -10.25 10.60
CA ASP A 523 29.12 -11.67 10.34
C ASP A 523 27.68 -12.11 10.67
N LYS A 524 27.11 -11.56 11.74
CA LYS A 524 25.81 -11.99 12.25
C LYS A 524 24.73 -10.93 12.15
N GLY A 525 24.98 -9.82 11.44
CA GLY A 525 24.00 -8.78 11.36
C GLY A 525 24.41 -7.55 10.55
N PHE A 526 23.58 -6.52 10.64
CA PHE A 526 23.86 -5.21 10.06
C PHE A 526 23.13 -4.12 10.82
N LEU A 527 23.65 -2.90 10.69
CA LEU A 527 23.01 -1.64 11.03
C LEU A 527 22.83 -0.82 9.75
N PHE A 528 21.62 -0.42 9.47
CA PHE A 528 21.32 0.64 8.52
C PHE A 528 20.85 1.86 9.30
N SER A 529 21.45 3.02 9.07
CA SER A 529 21.05 4.30 9.66
C SER A 529 20.87 5.34 8.56
N SER A 530 19.86 6.19 8.66
CA SER A 530 19.72 7.32 7.76
C SER A 530 19.14 8.54 8.46
N VAL A 531 19.55 9.73 7.99
CA VAL A 531 18.96 11.02 8.30
C VAL A 531 18.32 11.53 7.02
N TYR A 532 17.06 11.96 7.08
CA TYR A 532 16.34 12.43 5.91
C TYR A 532 15.64 13.77 6.19
N HIS A 533 15.50 14.55 5.14
CA HIS A 533 14.73 15.80 5.12
C HIS A 533 13.84 15.84 3.88
N LYS A 534 12.54 16.01 4.07
CA LYS A 534 11.55 16.18 3.01
C LYS A 534 10.91 17.54 3.13
N ARG A 535 10.87 18.27 2.01
CA ARG A 535 10.10 19.50 1.84
C ARG A 535 8.99 19.27 0.85
N MET A 536 7.77 19.52 1.26
CA MET A 536 6.55 19.37 0.48
C MET A 536 5.93 20.74 0.22
N ASP A 537 5.64 21.03 -1.04
CA ASP A 537 4.95 22.24 -1.47
C ASP A 537 3.51 21.89 -1.90
N ALA A 538 2.53 22.71 -1.54
CA ALA A 538 1.10 22.51 -1.82
C ALA A 538 0.54 21.20 -1.27
N THR A 539 0.79 20.91 0.00
CA THR A 539 0.40 19.65 0.67
C THR A 539 -1.08 19.36 0.52
N ILE A 540 -1.43 18.21 -0.08
CA ILE A 540 -2.82 17.76 -0.24
C ILE A 540 -3.28 17.13 1.06
N THR A 541 -4.31 17.73 1.68
CA THR A 541 -4.85 17.28 2.96
C THR A 541 -6.35 17.58 3.07
N ARG A 542 -7.04 16.89 3.97
CA ARG A 542 -8.44 17.15 4.27
C ARG A 542 -8.58 18.20 5.38
N ILE A 543 -9.47 19.15 5.17
CA ILE A 543 -9.82 20.19 6.13
C ILE A 543 -11.25 19.99 6.55
N ALA A 544 -11.46 19.87 7.87
CA ALA A 544 -12.78 19.81 8.49
C ALA A 544 -13.23 21.23 8.85
N SER A 545 -14.40 21.63 8.39
CA SER A 545 -15.00 22.93 8.67
C SER A 545 -16.50 22.82 8.90
N THR A 546 -17.07 23.72 9.69
CA THR A 546 -18.51 23.94 9.85
C THR A 546 -18.94 25.15 9.04
N ILE A 547 -20.24 25.27 8.78
CA ILE A 547 -20.85 26.50 8.28
C ILE A 547 -21.68 27.15 9.38
N PRO A 548 -21.86 28.49 9.36
CA PRO A 548 -22.68 29.17 10.38
C PRO A 548 -24.07 28.57 10.51
N GLY A 549 -24.48 28.30 11.74
CA GLY A 549 -25.81 27.75 12.05
C GLY A 549 -25.98 26.26 11.83
N SER A 550 -24.90 25.52 11.51
CA SER A 550 -24.94 24.07 11.32
C SER A 550 -23.90 23.34 12.17
N THR A 551 -24.28 22.17 12.71
CA THR A 551 -23.40 21.26 13.42
C THR A 551 -22.70 20.28 12.45
N LEU A 552 -23.07 20.30 11.15
CA LEU A 552 -22.46 19.45 10.14
C LEU A 552 -21.00 19.84 9.89
N ILE A 553 -20.13 18.85 9.85
CA ILE A 553 -18.72 19.01 9.57
C ILE A 553 -18.48 18.59 8.12
N TYR A 554 -17.96 19.49 7.29
CA TYR A 554 -17.58 19.23 5.92
C TYR A 554 -16.08 18.97 5.83
N ASN A 555 -15.71 17.80 5.32
CA ASN A 555 -14.35 17.32 5.26
C ASN A 555 -13.88 17.31 3.79
N ILE A 556 -13.17 18.37 3.39
CA ILE A 556 -12.86 18.67 1.99
C ILE A 556 -11.34 18.63 1.76
N PHE A 557 -10.90 18.04 0.66
CA PHE A 557 -9.49 18.10 0.28
C PHE A 557 -9.07 19.50 -0.18
N GLN A 558 -7.92 19.95 0.28
CA GLN A 558 -7.33 21.25 -0.05
C GLN A 558 -5.82 21.10 -0.29
N ASN A 559 -5.26 22.01 -1.09
CA ASN A 559 -3.83 22.25 -1.11
C ASN A 559 -3.49 23.18 0.08
N ALA A 560 -2.99 22.60 1.17
CA ALA A 560 -2.45 23.34 2.30
C ALA A 560 -1.11 24.02 1.92
N GLY A 561 -0.51 24.71 2.86
CA GLY A 561 0.78 25.36 2.69
C GLY A 561 1.96 24.39 2.51
N LYS A 562 3.13 24.83 2.93
CA LYS A 562 4.33 23.99 2.94
C LYS A 562 4.34 23.10 4.16
N SER A 563 4.90 21.91 4.00
CA SER A 563 5.18 21.02 5.12
C SER A 563 6.58 20.42 5.02
N TYR A 564 7.13 20.06 6.18
CA TYR A 564 8.48 19.52 6.29
C TYR A 564 8.44 18.27 7.16
N ASN A 565 9.22 17.26 6.78
CA ASN A 565 9.42 16.06 7.58
C ASN A 565 10.90 15.77 7.65
N THR A 566 11.49 15.91 8.85
CA THR A 566 12.91 15.66 9.11
C THR A 566 13.03 14.55 10.12
N GLY A 567 13.80 13.52 9.82
CA GLY A 567 13.86 12.37 10.71
C GLY A 567 15.10 11.51 10.60
N ILE A 568 15.15 10.53 11.50
CA ILE A 568 16.20 9.52 11.60
C ILE A 568 15.55 8.14 11.55
N GLU A 569 16.08 7.25 10.72
CA GLU A 569 15.68 5.84 10.66
C GLU A 569 16.89 4.95 11.03
N LEU A 570 16.66 3.98 11.91
CA LEU A 570 17.64 2.94 12.28
C LEU A 570 16.99 1.57 12.04
N VAL A 571 17.68 0.68 11.33
CA VAL A 571 17.27 -0.71 11.15
C VAL A 571 18.44 -1.60 11.55
N ILE A 572 18.24 -2.40 12.60
CA ILE A 572 19.23 -3.33 13.13
C ILE A 572 18.70 -4.74 12.92
N SER A 573 19.49 -5.60 12.33
CA SER A 573 19.24 -7.03 12.27
C SER A 573 20.39 -7.77 12.93
N GLN A 574 20.13 -8.60 13.93
CA GLN A 574 21.13 -9.33 14.68
C GLN A 574 20.72 -10.78 14.89
N LYS A 575 21.49 -11.70 14.36
CA LYS A 575 21.43 -13.12 14.70
C LYS A 575 22.20 -13.32 16.03
N VAL A 576 21.45 -13.45 17.11
CA VAL A 576 22.03 -13.62 18.47
C VAL A 576 22.52 -15.04 18.67
N SER A 577 21.81 -16.01 18.10
CA SER A 577 22.16 -17.44 18.16
C SER A 577 21.72 -18.14 16.88
N ASN A 578 22.01 -19.43 16.73
CA ASN A 578 21.53 -20.20 15.58
C ASN A 578 20.01 -20.39 15.57
N TRP A 579 19.36 -20.18 16.70
CA TRP A 579 17.92 -20.35 16.85
C TRP A 579 17.16 -19.01 17.02
N ALA A 580 17.86 -17.86 17.17
CA ALA A 580 17.20 -16.57 17.41
C ALA A 580 17.81 -15.42 16.59
N THR A 581 16.96 -14.68 15.90
CA THR A 581 17.28 -13.43 15.18
C THR A 581 16.33 -12.33 15.63
N PHE A 582 16.85 -11.14 15.91
CA PHE A 582 16.07 -9.96 16.25
C PHE A 582 16.25 -8.87 15.20
N ASN A 583 15.14 -8.27 14.80
CA ASN A 583 15.11 -7.11 13.93
C ASN A 583 14.47 -5.95 14.68
N LEU A 584 15.21 -4.86 14.87
CA LEU A 584 14.74 -3.62 15.49
C LEU A 584 14.67 -2.53 14.43
N ASN A 585 13.53 -1.88 14.30
CA ASN A 585 13.36 -0.67 13.51
C ASN A 585 12.93 0.48 14.40
N LEU A 586 13.67 1.58 14.33
CA LEU A 586 13.37 2.85 14.98
C LEU A 586 13.24 3.92 13.91
N ASN A 587 12.17 4.68 13.93
CA ASN A 587 12.00 5.84 13.08
C ASN A 587 11.47 7.00 13.93
N GLY A 588 12.23 8.08 14.04
CA GLY A 588 11.85 9.29 14.75
C GLY A 588 11.88 10.47 13.77
N TYR A 589 10.87 11.33 13.80
CA TYR A 589 10.78 12.47 12.91
C TYR A 589 10.03 13.64 13.52
N GLN A 590 10.33 14.83 13.02
CA GLN A 590 9.58 16.05 13.24
C GLN A 590 8.75 16.35 11.99
N ASN A 591 7.45 16.52 12.18
CA ASN A 591 6.53 17.02 11.18
C ASN A 591 6.18 18.48 11.47
N ILE A 592 6.36 19.33 10.48
CA ILE A 592 5.98 20.75 10.53
C ILE A 592 5.02 21.02 9.37
N VAL A 593 3.89 21.64 9.67
CA VAL A 593 2.98 22.20 8.69
C VAL A 593 2.92 23.70 8.93
N ASP A 594 3.33 24.50 7.94
CA ASP A 594 3.28 25.97 8.04
C ASP A 594 1.83 26.46 8.11
N SER A 595 1.63 27.67 8.61
CA SER A 595 0.32 28.32 8.58
C SER A 595 -0.17 28.48 7.15
N PHE A 596 -1.46 28.30 6.93
CA PHE A 596 -2.07 28.45 5.61
C PHE A 596 -3.52 28.91 5.70
N THR A 597 -4.01 29.47 4.59
CA THR A 597 -5.40 29.84 4.37
C THR A 597 -5.93 29.11 3.16
N VAL A 598 -7.11 28.49 3.27
CA VAL A 598 -7.81 27.84 2.18
C VAL A 598 -9.27 28.27 2.15
N VAL A 599 -9.86 28.22 0.95
CA VAL A 599 -11.27 28.52 0.73
C VAL A 599 -11.98 27.23 0.36
N ASN A 600 -12.86 26.76 1.22
CA ASN A 600 -13.75 25.65 0.92
C ASN A 600 -14.94 26.15 0.10
N GLN A 601 -15.21 25.53 -1.04
CA GLN A 601 -16.30 25.93 -1.94
C GLN A 601 -17.63 25.26 -1.59
N TYR A 602 -17.59 24.10 -0.93
CA TYR A 602 -18.78 23.29 -0.64
C TYR A 602 -19.13 23.29 0.86
N PRO A 603 -20.43 23.31 1.24
CA PRO A 603 -21.60 23.54 0.38
C PRO A 603 -21.77 25.02 0.01
N VAL A 604 -21.11 25.91 0.77
CA VAL A 604 -21.01 27.35 0.53
C VAL A 604 -19.58 27.80 0.82
N GLU A 605 -19.17 28.88 0.20
CA GLU A 605 -17.82 29.41 0.37
C GLU A 605 -17.52 29.70 1.85
N ASN A 606 -16.44 29.13 2.36
CA ASN A 606 -15.99 29.28 3.73
C ASN A 606 -14.46 29.31 3.81
N VAL A 607 -13.92 30.32 4.48
CA VAL A 607 -12.48 30.51 4.66
C VAL A 607 -12.02 29.79 5.92
N PHE A 608 -11.00 28.94 5.78
CA PHE A 608 -10.33 28.28 6.89
C PHE A 608 -8.87 28.75 7.00
N ASN A 609 -8.50 29.22 8.21
CA ASN A 609 -7.14 29.63 8.55
C ASN A 609 -6.54 28.64 9.52
N ALA A 610 -5.41 28.03 9.15
CA ALA A 610 -4.66 27.13 10.02
C ALA A 610 -3.42 27.82 10.58
N ALA A 611 -3.20 27.70 11.88
CA ALA A 611 -1.92 28.06 12.50
C ALA A 611 -0.85 27.00 12.17
N ARG A 612 0.42 27.39 12.27
CA ARG A 612 1.54 26.45 12.16
C ARG A 612 1.42 25.34 13.21
N GLN A 613 1.65 24.13 12.77
CA GLN A 613 1.71 22.93 13.62
C GLN A 613 3.09 22.31 13.59
N ASP A 614 3.54 21.79 14.72
CA ASP A 614 4.83 21.13 14.89
C ASP A 614 4.65 19.96 15.87
N LEU A 615 5.13 18.77 15.48
CA LEU A 615 5.09 17.60 16.34
C LEU A 615 6.28 16.66 16.06
N ILE A 616 6.90 16.21 17.14
CA ILE A 616 7.86 15.09 17.09
C ILE A 616 7.09 13.80 17.27
N SER A 617 7.29 12.88 16.33
CA SER A 617 6.63 11.58 16.27
C SER A 617 7.64 10.47 15.95
N GLY A 618 7.16 9.24 15.89
CA GLY A 618 7.98 8.10 15.50
C GLY A 618 7.34 6.75 15.78
N ASN A 619 8.08 5.70 15.47
CA ASN A 619 7.66 4.34 15.74
C ASN A 619 8.86 3.45 16.09
N ILE A 620 8.55 2.41 16.86
CA ILE A 620 9.49 1.35 17.26
C ILE A 620 8.85 0.02 16.89
N LYS A 621 9.58 -0.84 16.17
CA LYS A 621 9.20 -2.22 15.91
C LYS A 621 10.31 -3.15 16.31
N LEU A 622 9.97 -4.13 17.11
CA LEU A 622 10.87 -5.23 17.49
C LEU A 622 10.27 -6.53 17.01
N ASN A 623 10.99 -7.24 16.15
CA ASN A 623 10.60 -8.54 15.63
C ASN A 623 11.62 -9.60 16.04
N GLY A 624 11.20 -10.59 16.81
CA GLY A 624 11.97 -11.77 17.16
C GLY A 624 11.53 -12.96 16.31
N GLN A 625 12.49 -13.60 15.64
CA GLN A 625 12.30 -14.84 14.87
C GLN A 625 13.09 -15.97 15.54
N PHE A 626 12.41 -17.09 15.78
CA PHE A 626 12.95 -18.22 16.51
C PHE A 626 12.82 -19.49 15.69
N HIS A 627 13.93 -20.24 15.55
CA HIS A 627 14.00 -21.49 14.81
C HIS A 627 14.31 -22.62 15.78
N PHE A 628 13.36 -23.48 16.01
CA PHE A 628 13.49 -24.61 16.91
C PHE A 628 13.71 -25.92 16.12
N PRO A 629 14.19 -27.01 16.79
CA PRO A 629 14.28 -28.33 16.19
C PRO A 629 12.92 -28.80 15.60
N LYS A 630 12.98 -29.79 14.72
CA LYS A 630 11.82 -30.40 14.07
C LYS A 630 10.99 -29.43 13.22
N GLN A 631 11.65 -28.47 12.56
CA GLN A 631 11.03 -27.48 11.66
C GLN A 631 9.93 -26.63 12.33
N VAL A 632 10.11 -26.28 13.59
CA VAL A 632 9.24 -25.35 14.30
C VAL A 632 9.85 -23.97 14.24
N GLU A 633 9.09 -22.99 13.78
CA GLU A 633 9.47 -21.59 13.75
C GLU A 633 8.44 -20.75 14.51
N ALA A 634 8.89 -19.76 15.27
CA ALA A 634 8.02 -18.83 15.96
C ALA A 634 8.45 -17.38 15.69
N GLN A 635 7.48 -16.49 15.76
CA GLN A 635 7.67 -15.06 15.59
C GLN A 635 6.91 -14.30 16.66
N LEU A 636 7.54 -13.26 17.20
CA LEU A 636 6.93 -12.28 18.11
C LEU A 636 7.26 -10.88 17.60
N THR A 637 6.24 -10.04 17.40
CA THR A 637 6.42 -8.67 16.92
C THR A 637 5.74 -7.70 17.86
N ALA A 638 6.50 -6.75 18.42
CA ALA A 638 5.98 -5.64 19.21
C ALA A 638 6.08 -4.34 18.40
N ILE A 639 5.00 -3.56 18.39
CA ILE A 639 4.89 -2.32 17.63
C ILE A 639 4.40 -1.20 18.56
N TYR A 640 5.20 -0.14 18.67
CA TYR A 640 4.81 1.12 19.30
C TYR A 640 4.81 2.23 18.26
N GLN A 641 3.76 3.06 18.28
CA GLN A 641 3.64 4.27 17.47
C GLN A 641 3.41 5.45 18.40
N ALA A 642 4.27 6.46 18.30
CA ALA A 642 4.12 7.73 19.00
C ALA A 642 2.92 8.53 18.45
N PRO A 643 2.46 9.58 19.16
CA PRO A 643 1.45 10.49 18.63
C PRO A 643 1.88 11.08 17.29
N ASP A 644 0.94 11.28 16.36
CA ASP A 644 1.25 11.84 15.03
C ASP A 644 0.27 12.95 14.65
N LEU A 645 0.74 13.90 13.81
CA LEU A 645 -0.09 15.00 13.34
C LEU A 645 -1.16 14.51 12.38
N VAL A 646 -2.35 15.05 12.56
CA VAL A 646 -3.38 15.13 11.52
C VAL A 646 -3.63 16.62 11.22
N PRO A 647 -4.24 16.99 10.09
CA PRO A 647 -4.30 18.38 9.62
C PRO A 647 -4.79 19.39 10.63
N GLN A 648 -5.64 18.99 11.56
CA GLN A 648 -6.28 19.86 12.57
C GLN A 648 -6.15 19.29 13.98
N GLY A 649 -5.13 18.48 14.26
CA GLY A 649 -4.98 17.86 15.57
C GLY A 649 -3.93 16.75 15.62
N LYS A 650 -4.22 15.69 16.37
CA LYS A 650 -3.29 14.58 16.54
C LYS A 650 -3.98 13.24 16.75
N THR A 651 -3.30 12.19 16.34
CA THR A 651 -3.57 10.79 16.76
C THR A 651 -2.68 10.49 17.96
N PHE A 652 -3.23 9.83 18.98
CA PHE A 652 -2.47 9.44 20.18
C PHE A 652 -1.64 8.19 19.97
N SER A 653 -0.70 7.93 20.88
CA SER A 653 0.15 6.75 20.84
C SER A 653 -0.66 5.45 20.92
N ARG A 654 -0.08 4.38 20.33
CA ARG A 654 -0.69 3.05 20.28
C ARG A 654 0.39 1.96 20.34
N PHE A 655 0.01 0.81 20.90
CA PHE A 655 0.88 -0.34 21.08
C PHE A 655 0.14 -1.61 20.75
N SER A 656 0.82 -2.57 20.11
CA SER A 656 0.32 -3.92 19.85
C SER A 656 1.44 -4.95 19.86
N VAL A 657 1.07 -6.20 20.12
CA VAL A 657 1.96 -7.36 20.05
C VAL A 657 1.28 -8.45 19.22
N ASP A 658 1.99 -8.96 18.22
CA ASP A 658 1.57 -10.05 17.36
C ASP A 658 2.47 -11.27 17.57
N ALA A 659 1.92 -12.47 17.52
CA ALA A 659 2.68 -13.70 17.64
C ALA A 659 2.22 -14.75 16.62
N GLY A 660 3.14 -15.65 16.25
CA GLY A 660 2.82 -16.77 15.37
C GLY A 660 3.81 -17.92 15.54
N VAL A 661 3.31 -19.12 15.30
CA VAL A 661 4.09 -20.36 15.27
C VAL A 661 3.74 -21.12 14.02
N LYS A 662 4.75 -21.66 13.33
CA LYS A 662 4.54 -22.59 12.22
C LYS A 662 5.38 -23.84 12.38
N LYS A 663 4.91 -24.95 11.82
CA LYS A 663 5.58 -26.23 11.84
C LYS A 663 5.56 -26.89 10.47
N GLY A 664 6.73 -27.20 9.94
CA GLY A 664 6.89 -28.05 8.78
C GLY A 664 6.55 -29.51 9.11
N ILE A 665 5.73 -30.13 8.28
CA ILE A 665 5.32 -31.54 8.37
C ILE A 665 5.48 -32.20 6.99
N GLN A 666 5.28 -33.52 6.91
CA GLN A 666 5.31 -34.26 5.64
C GLN A 666 6.63 -34.04 4.84
N GLN A 667 7.75 -34.09 5.55
CA GLN A 667 9.09 -33.87 4.97
C GLN A 667 9.27 -32.48 4.33
N GLY A 668 8.59 -31.44 4.90
CA GLY A 668 8.63 -30.07 4.41
C GLY A 668 7.64 -29.72 3.30
N LYS A 669 6.82 -30.69 2.83
CA LYS A 669 5.75 -30.44 1.87
C LYS A 669 4.52 -29.79 2.52
N GLY A 670 4.22 -30.14 3.78
CA GLY A 670 3.13 -29.58 4.57
C GLY A 670 3.64 -28.50 5.54
N GLU A 671 2.84 -27.47 5.78
CA GLU A 671 3.10 -26.42 6.76
C GLU A 671 1.82 -26.11 7.53
N LEU A 672 1.85 -26.30 8.84
CA LEU A 672 0.79 -25.88 9.77
C LEU A 672 1.22 -24.57 10.43
N PHE A 673 0.29 -23.64 10.62
CA PHE A 673 0.53 -22.43 11.38
C PHE A 673 -0.63 -22.04 12.29
N VAL A 674 -0.29 -21.34 13.36
CA VAL A 674 -1.22 -20.65 14.27
C VAL A 674 -0.65 -19.28 14.54
N ASN A 675 -1.47 -18.23 14.45
CA ASN A 675 -1.07 -16.89 14.82
C ASN A 675 -2.18 -16.10 15.50
N ALA A 676 -1.77 -15.02 16.16
CA ALA A 676 -2.69 -14.07 16.77
C ALA A 676 -2.13 -12.65 16.62
N THR A 677 -2.98 -11.72 16.17
CA THR A 677 -2.68 -10.29 16.13
C THR A 677 -3.17 -9.61 17.38
N ASP A 678 -2.48 -8.53 17.82
CA ASP A 678 -2.81 -7.74 19.01
C ASP A 678 -3.19 -8.64 20.22
N ILE A 679 -2.30 -9.59 20.57
CA ILE A 679 -2.56 -10.62 21.60
C ILE A 679 -2.96 -10.04 22.95
N ALA A 680 -2.47 -8.83 23.26
CA ALA A 680 -2.82 -8.11 24.48
C ALA A 680 -4.15 -7.33 24.36
N ASN A 681 -4.76 -7.28 23.17
CA ASN A 681 -5.99 -6.52 22.85
C ASN A 681 -5.94 -5.05 23.30
N THR A 682 -4.77 -4.41 23.16
CA THR A 682 -4.49 -3.05 23.63
C THR A 682 -4.62 -2.00 22.54
N LEU A 683 -4.63 -2.40 21.29
CA LEU A 683 -4.67 -1.47 20.17
C LEU A 683 -6.03 -0.78 20.09
N ARG A 684 -6.00 0.55 20.15
CA ARG A 684 -7.12 1.46 19.94
C ARG A 684 -6.61 2.72 19.26
N ILE A 685 -7.46 3.32 18.43
CA ILE A 685 -7.11 4.55 17.71
C ILE A 685 -7.82 5.71 18.37
N LYS A 686 -7.07 6.55 19.10
CA LYS A 686 -7.60 7.76 19.72
C LYS A 686 -7.12 8.99 18.95
N ARG A 687 -8.05 9.93 18.69
CA ARG A 687 -7.77 11.18 17.96
C ARG A 687 -8.35 12.37 18.69
N GLU A 688 -7.71 13.52 18.48
CA GLU A 688 -8.25 14.83 18.77
C GLU A 688 -8.20 15.66 17.49
N VAL A 689 -9.32 16.31 17.16
CA VAL A 689 -9.42 17.24 16.03
C VAL A 689 -10.05 18.54 16.51
N ARG A 690 -9.53 19.67 16.04
CA ARG A 690 -10.00 21.02 16.36
C ARG A 690 -10.33 21.77 15.06
N GLY A 691 -11.59 22.08 14.87
CA GLY A 691 -12.07 22.99 13.84
C GLY A 691 -12.10 24.44 14.34
N LYS A 692 -12.74 25.30 13.56
CA LYS A 692 -12.93 26.72 13.94
C LYS A 692 -13.82 26.87 15.17
N ASP A 693 -14.97 26.17 15.16
CA ASP A 693 -16.05 26.36 16.15
C ASP A 693 -16.35 25.04 16.89
N PHE A 694 -15.46 24.06 16.81
CA PHE A 694 -15.63 22.76 17.45
C PHE A 694 -14.31 22.09 17.80
N ARG A 695 -14.39 21.17 18.75
CA ARG A 695 -13.34 20.18 19.05
C ARG A 695 -14.01 18.83 19.23
N TYR A 696 -13.41 17.75 18.71
CA TYR A 696 -13.84 16.42 19.07
C TYR A 696 -12.69 15.52 19.49
N ILE A 697 -13.01 14.56 20.36
CA ILE A 697 -12.13 13.46 20.75
C ILE A 697 -12.83 12.19 20.35
N SER A 698 -12.16 11.35 19.55
CA SER A 698 -12.66 10.03 19.19
C SER A 698 -11.76 8.92 19.71
N THR A 699 -12.35 7.75 19.97
CA THR A 699 -11.62 6.52 20.29
C THR A 699 -12.30 5.35 19.59
N ASP A 700 -11.56 4.73 18.65
CA ASP A 700 -12.05 3.57 17.91
C ASP A 700 -11.52 2.28 18.56
N TYR A 701 -12.45 1.38 18.89
CA TYR A 701 -12.26 0.06 19.46
C TYR A 701 -12.58 -1.04 18.43
N ASN A 702 -12.19 -0.82 17.20
CA ASN A 702 -12.37 -1.77 16.10
C ASN A 702 -11.70 -3.13 16.38
N GLU A 703 -11.97 -4.10 15.55
CA GLU A 703 -11.33 -5.41 15.62
C GLU A 703 -9.84 -5.32 15.29
N THR A 704 -9.00 -5.67 16.23
CA THR A 704 -7.54 -5.74 16.07
C THR A 704 -6.99 -7.10 16.44
N GLN A 705 -7.67 -7.80 17.37
CA GLN A 705 -7.32 -9.15 17.78
C GLN A 705 -8.00 -10.18 16.88
N VAL A 706 -7.19 -10.97 16.19
CA VAL A 706 -7.64 -12.06 15.32
C VAL A 706 -6.74 -13.27 15.56
N ILE A 707 -7.32 -14.43 15.80
CA ILE A 707 -6.61 -15.71 15.91
C ILE A 707 -6.85 -16.48 14.63
N ARG A 708 -5.80 -17.03 14.00
CA ARG A 708 -5.87 -17.81 12.76
C ARG A 708 -5.12 -19.13 12.88
N VAL A 709 -5.65 -20.13 12.20
CA VAL A 709 -5.03 -21.45 12.01
C VAL A 709 -5.07 -21.77 10.52
N GLY A 710 -4.00 -22.34 9.98
CA GLY A 710 -3.99 -22.70 8.57
C GLY A 710 -3.02 -23.83 8.24
N TYR A 711 -3.26 -24.41 7.08
CA TYR A 711 -2.46 -25.47 6.50
C TYR A 711 -2.16 -25.18 5.04
N ASN A 712 -0.90 -25.39 4.64
CA ASN A 712 -0.42 -25.29 3.27
C ASN A 712 0.24 -26.60 2.86
N TYR A 713 0.04 -27.03 1.61
CA TYR A 713 0.67 -28.21 1.03
C TYR A 713 1.30 -27.90 -0.31
N LYS A 714 2.56 -28.32 -0.50
CA LYS A 714 3.31 -28.22 -1.77
C LYS A 714 3.46 -29.59 -2.40
N PHE A 715 3.28 -29.69 -3.72
CA PHE A 715 3.41 -30.94 -4.48
C PHE A 715 4.20 -30.73 -5.78
#